data_ea040e816d0f0e2d4aef906da377128a
#
_entry.id   ea040e816d0f0e2d4aef906da377128a
#
_cell.length_a   1.000
_cell.length_b   1.000
_cell.length_c   1.000
_cell.angle_alpha   90.00
_cell.angle_beta   90.00
_cell.angle_gamma   90.00
#
_symmetry.space_group_name_H-M   'P 1'
#
loop_
_entity.id
_entity.type
_entity.pdbx_description
1 polymer ?
#
loop_
_entity_poly.entity_id
_entity_poly.type
_entity_poly.pdbx_seq_one_letter_code
_entity_poly.pdbx_strand_id
1 'polypeptide(L)'
;MMENTAEHQRLLEHREKKANWKKWGPYLSERAWGTVREDYSPDGSAWDFFPHDQARSRAYRWGKDDIAGISDRFQYICFALAFWNGKDPILKERMFGLTGSEGNHGEDVKEYYFYLDSTPTHSYMKMLYKYPQIPFPYDELVIENERRGFHDFEYELIDTGAFKESRYFDIIIEYAKADQEDILISVTVANRGPEAAKIHVLPTVWCRNTWSWGYPDGPMGKVPGKPKLFRPEGPQGISVVHIDHSAAGPYHFYADEAPSILFTDDETNASLLYGSSNGNPYVKDAFHRYLVDGDQDAVNPGGVGTKAAAVYREELPAGGERVFRLRLSNPPVEAPFKDFDGMLASRATEANEFYAAVQRPDLSDEHKHIQRQALAGMLWTKQFYYYNVEQWINGDPAMPTVSESRHSVRNQEWEHLNNFDIISMPDKWEYPWYAAWDLAFHCIPLALVDADFAKRQLNLMAREWYMHPNGQLPAYEWQFGDVNPPVHAWAAWRVYKIDAKQSGVPDRYFLESIFHKLLLNFTWWVNKKDEEGKNVFQGGFLGLDNISVFDRSKPLPTGGHLDQSDGTAWMGFYCLEMLKIALELAKENPVYEDTASKFFEHFLRIAGAMTGLHRRGISLWDDQDGFFYDVLHLPDDKVIPLKVRSLVGLMPLLAVETLEPDLL
;
A
#
# COMPACT_ATOMS: atom_id res chain seq x y z
N MET A 1 -29.72 1.75 12.85
CA MET A 1 -29.37 2.69 11.77
C MET A 1 -28.20 3.50 12.31
N MET A 2 -27.09 3.53 11.61
CA MET A 2 -26.00 4.42 11.99
C MET A 2 -26.48 5.88 11.89
N GLU A 3 -26.01 6.73 12.80
CA GLU A 3 -26.21 8.17 12.68
C GLU A 3 -25.59 8.67 11.37
N ASN A 4 -26.33 9.49 10.63
CA ASN A 4 -25.90 9.97 9.31
C ASN A 4 -25.03 11.24 9.50
N THR A 5 -23.71 11.02 9.67
CA THR A 5 -22.74 12.12 9.83
C THR A 5 -22.34 12.75 8.50
N ALA A 6 -21.66 13.90 8.53
CA ALA A 6 -21.17 14.57 7.33
C ALA A 6 -20.24 13.65 6.49
N GLU A 7 -19.43 12.81 7.13
CA GLU A 7 -18.56 11.87 6.42
C GLU A 7 -19.36 10.74 5.74
N HIS A 8 -20.41 10.23 6.35
CA HIS A 8 -21.32 9.27 5.70
C HIS A 8 -22.00 9.89 4.46
N GLN A 9 -22.35 11.19 4.53
CA GLN A 9 -22.91 11.90 3.39
C GLN A 9 -21.88 12.00 2.24
N ARG A 10 -20.61 12.30 2.52
CA ARG A 10 -19.53 12.33 1.52
C ARG A 10 -19.31 10.96 0.87
N LEU A 11 -19.35 9.90 1.66
CA LEU A 11 -19.27 8.53 1.13
C LEU A 11 -20.43 8.23 0.16
N LEU A 12 -21.64 8.66 0.51
CA LEU A 12 -22.82 8.51 -0.33
C LEU A 12 -22.69 9.31 -1.63
N GLU A 13 -22.30 10.57 -1.55
CA GLU A 13 -22.05 11.43 -2.72
C GLU A 13 -21.00 10.85 -3.66
N HIS A 14 -19.92 10.30 -3.11
CA HIS A 14 -18.89 9.62 -3.88
C HIS A 14 -19.41 8.34 -4.56
N ARG A 15 -20.18 7.52 -3.84
CA ARG A 15 -20.81 6.30 -4.37
C ARG A 15 -21.77 6.62 -5.51
N GLU A 16 -22.60 7.64 -5.34
CA GLU A 16 -23.58 8.10 -6.34
C GLU A 16 -22.97 8.95 -7.46
N LYS A 17 -21.64 9.17 -7.44
CA LYS A 17 -20.90 9.99 -8.41
C LYS A 17 -21.36 11.45 -8.47
N LYS A 18 -21.93 11.98 -7.40
CA LYS A 18 -22.33 13.39 -7.26
C LYS A 18 -21.14 14.28 -6.97
N ALA A 19 -20.16 13.78 -6.18
CA ALA A 19 -18.90 14.44 -5.88
C ALA A 19 -17.78 13.40 -5.81
N ASN A 20 -16.57 13.76 -6.24
CA ASN A 20 -15.42 12.85 -6.24
C ASN A 20 -14.54 13.06 -5.00
N TRP A 21 -15.10 12.86 -3.81
CA TRP A 21 -14.41 13.10 -2.53
C TRP A 21 -13.08 12.31 -2.39
N LYS A 22 -12.95 11.15 -3.07
CA LYS A 22 -11.73 10.33 -3.06
C LYS A 22 -10.79 10.63 -4.25
N LYS A 23 -10.97 11.78 -4.94
CA LYS A 23 -10.05 12.21 -6.00
C LYS A 23 -8.65 12.43 -5.45
N TRP A 24 -8.53 13.04 -4.28
CA TRP A 24 -7.30 13.25 -3.55
C TRP A 24 -7.22 12.36 -2.31
N GLY A 25 -6.05 11.86 -2.00
CA GLY A 25 -5.80 11.05 -0.81
C GLY A 25 -4.31 10.75 -0.60
N PRO A 26 -3.97 9.96 0.41
CA PRO A 26 -2.59 9.62 0.76
C PRO A 26 -2.05 8.53 -0.18
N TYR A 27 -2.07 8.78 -1.49
CA TYR A 27 -1.76 7.79 -2.51
C TYR A 27 -0.27 7.71 -2.88
N LEU A 28 0.57 8.37 -2.11
CA LEU A 28 2.03 8.28 -2.12
C LEU A 28 2.52 7.43 -0.95
N SER A 29 3.71 6.85 -1.07
CA SER A 29 4.42 6.25 0.06
C SER A 29 5.38 7.25 0.69
N GLU A 30 5.80 6.99 1.92
CA GLU A 30 6.84 7.77 2.59
C GLU A 30 8.23 7.47 2.04
N ARG A 31 8.37 6.33 1.36
CA ARG A 31 9.55 5.87 0.64
C ARG A 31 9.13 4.90 -0.46
N ALA A 32 9.47 5.18 -1.72
CA ALA A 32 9.27 4.23 -2.82
C ALA A 32 10.45 3.25 -2.91
N TRP A 33 10.09 1.99 -3.06
CA TRP A 33 10.99 0.90 -3.42
C TRP A 33 10.76 0.46 -4.87
N GLY A 34 11.50 -0.51 -5.36
CA GLY A 34 11.22 -1.09 -6.66
C GLY A 34 9.85 -1.78 -6.66
N THR A 35 8.87 -1.23 -7.36
CA THR A 35 7.53 -1.82 -7.47
C THR A 35 7.60 -3.21 -8.09
N VAL A 36 8.41 -3.36 -9.14
CA VAL A 36 8.68 -4.65 -9.79
C VAL A 36 9.84 -5.29 -9.06
N ARG A 37 9.56 -5.84 -7.90
CA ARG A 37 10.61 -6.27 -6.99
C ARG A 37 11.46 -7.37 -7.63
N GLU A 38 11.52 -8.37 -7.67
CA GLU A 38 12.41 -9.48 -8.01
C GLU A 38 12.98 -9.47 -9.44
N ASP A 39 12.54 -8.52 -10.28
CA ASP A 39 12.94 -8.48 -11.67
C ASP A 39 13.99 -7.40 -11.99
N TYR A 40 14.24 -6.50 -11.06
CA TYR A 40 15.20 -5.42 -11.25
C TYR A 40 16.59 -5.74 -10.69
N SER A 41 16.69 -6.58 -9.68
CA SER A 41 17.95 -7.01 -9.08
C SER A 41 18.32 -8.43 -9.50
N PRO A 42 19.59 -8.83 -9.47
CA PRO A 42 20.03 -10.19 -9.81
C PRO A 42 19.46 -11.27 -8.88
N ASP A 43 19.12 -10.91 -7.66
CA ASP A 43 18.65 -11.78 -6.59
C ASP A 43 17.17 -11.59 -6.23
N GLY A 44 16.49 -10.66 -6.89
CA GLY A 44 15.07 -10.39 -6.70
C GLY A 44 14.74 -9.40 -5.59
N SER A 45 15.68 -8.56 -5.15
CA SER A 45 15.46 -7.56 -4.11
C SER A 45 14.96 -6.22 -4.68
N ALA A 46 13.74 -5.85 -4.33
CA ALA A 46 13.18 -4.55 -4.68
C ALA A 46 13.86 -3.40 -3.95
N TRP A 47 14.32 -3.64 -2.75
CA TRP A 47 14.94 -2.65 -1.87
C TRP A 47 16.33 -2.27 -2.37
N ASP A 48 17.12 -3.22 -2.87
CA ASP A 48 18.45 -2.97 -3.44
C ASP A 48 18.41 -2.28 -4.80
N PHE A 49 17.30 -2.45 -5.54
CA PHE A 49 17.14 -1.82 -6.85
C PHE A 49 17.00 -0.28 -6.77
N PHE A 50 16.39 0.24 -5.73
CA PHE A 50 16.12 1.67 -5.58
C PHE A 50 16.62 2.18 -4.20
N PRO A 51 17.94 2.13 -3.95
CA PRO A 51 18.51 2.50 -2.66
C PRO A 51 18.26 3.97 -2.32
N HIS A 52 18.29 4.30 -1.03
CA HIS A 52 17.97 5.63 -0.52
C HIS A 52 18.81 6.74 -1.19
N ASP A 53 20.09 6.49 -1.48
CA ASP A 53 20.96 7.46 -2.14
C ASP A 53 20.54 7.80 -3.56
N GLN A 54 19.95 6.87 -4.28
CA GLN A 54 19.46 7.12 -5.64
C GLN A 54 18.07 7.76 -5.66
N ALA A 55 17.25 7.53 -4.63
CA ALA A 55 15.86 7.93 -4.62
C ALA A 55 15.65 9.43 -4.74
N ARG A 56 16.54 10.26 -4.14
CA ARG A 56 16.45 11.72 -4.27
C ARG A 56 16.76 12.24 -5.68
N SER A 57 17.56 11.50 -6.45
CA SER A 57 18.05 11.92 -7.76
C SER A 57 17.36 11.23 -8.93
N ARG A 58 16.61 10.13 -8.68
CA ARG A 58 15.94 9.33 -9.70
C ARG A 58 14.43 9.59 -9.73
N ALA A 59 13.92 10.01 -10.88
CA ALA A 59 12.48 10.04 -11.14
C ALA A 59 12.01 8.62 -11.43
N TYR A 60 11.45 7.94 -10.41
CA TYR A 60 11.05 6.55 -10.53
C TYR A 60 9.84 6.38 -11.45
N ARG A 61 9.87 5.29 -12.24
CA ARG A 61 8.88 5.02 -13.30
C ARG A 61 7.51 4.66 -12.75
N TRP A 62 7.47 3.85 -11.70
CA TRP A 62 6.27 3.15 -11.26
C TRP A 62 5.60 3.76 -10.05
N GLY A 63 6.19 4.71 -9.37
CA GLY A 63 5.62 5.33 -8.19
C GLY A 63 6.26 6.65 -7.81
N LYS A 64 5.66 7.33 -6.85
CA LYS A 64 6.17 8.54 -6.20
C LYS A 64 6.12 8.37 -4.70
N ASP A 65 7.09 9.00 -4.04
CA ASP A 65 7.24 9.01 -2.58
C ASP A 65 7.37 10.44 -2.08
N ASP A 66 7.39 10.64 -0.86
CA ASP A 66 7.86 11.71 0.02
C ASP A 66 6.96 11.80 1.27
N ILE A 67 7.45 12.44 2.34
CA ILE A 67 6.86 12.44 3.68
C ILE A 67 5.47 13.09 3.69
N ALA A 68 4.50 12.41 4.32
CA ALA A 68 3.10 12.81 4.44
C ALA A 68 2.44 13.13 3.08
N GLY A 69 2.83 12.41 2.04
CA GLY A 69 2.45 12.68 0.66
C GLY A 69 0.96 12.47 0.39
N ILE A 70 0.39 13.38 -0.40
CA ILE A 70 -0.94 13.25 -1.00
C ILE A 70 -0.87 13.45 -2.51
N SER A 71 -1.77 12.82 -3.24
CA SER A 71 -1.92 13.05 -4.68
C SER A 71 -3.35 12.91 -5.14
N ASP A 72 -3.61 13.33 -6.38
CA ASP A 72 -4.80 12.85 -7.07
C ASP A 72 -4.69 11.33 -7.33
N ARG A 73 -5.82 10.70 -7.66
CA ARG A 73 -5.90 9.23 -7.81
C ARG A 73 -5.00 8.63 -8.91
N PHE A 74 -4.37 9.45 -9.75
CA PHE A 74 -3.47 9.02 -10.83
C PHE A 74 -2.03 9.49 -10.61
N GLN A 75 -1.77 10.14 -9.48
CA GLN A 75 -0.48 10.78 -9.21
C GLN A 75 -0.05 11.76 -10.30
N TYR A 76 -0.99 12.45 -10.95
CA TYR A 76 -0.64 13.51 -11.90
C TYR A 76 -0.05 14.72 -11.20
N ILE A 77 -0.65 15.10 -10.06
CA ILE A 77 -0.17 16.17 -9.18
C ILE A 77 0.03 15.57 -7.80
N CYS A 78 1.20 15.81 -7.24
CA CYS A 78 1.62 15.33 -5.93
C CYS A 78 1.94 16.52 -5.02
N PHE A 79 1.71 16.35 -3.73
CA PHE A 79 2.14 17.25 -2.67
C PHE A 79 2.75 16.43 -1.54
N ALA A 80 3.87 16.88 -0.98
CA ALA A 80 4.48 16.32 0.22
C ALA A 80 5.35 17.35 0.93
N LEU A 81 5.99 16.94 2.01
CA LEU A 81 6.83 17.78 2.85
C LEU A 81 8.27 17.30 2.84
N ALA A 82 9.19 18.26 2.85
CA ALA A 82 10.58 17.99 3.14
C ALA A 82 11.05 18.87 4.31
N PHE A 83 12.07 18.39 5.04
CA PHE A 83 12.59 19.05 6.23
C PHE A 83 14.12 19.06 6.22
N TRP A 84 14.71 20.10 6.85
CA TRP A 84 16.15 20.13 7.08
C TRP A 84 16.46 20.88 8.38
N ASN A 85 17.19 20.22 9.26
CA ASN A 85 17.57 20.77 10.58
C ASN A 85 18.89 21.58 10.53
N GLY A 86 19.47 21.80 9.34
CA GLY A 86 20.73 22.50 9.16
C GLY A 86 21.97 21.66 9.48
N LYS A 87 21.82 20.38 9.83
CA LYS A 87 22.89 19.45 10.21
C LYS A 87 22.79 18.11 9.48
N ASP A 88 21.60 17.70 9.10
CA ASP A 88 21.37 16.47 8.34
C ASP A 88 22.15 16.55 7.02
N PRO A 89 22.94 15.54 6.67
CA PRO A 89 23.67 15.51 5.40
C PRO A 89 22.74 15.32 4.19
N ILE A 90 21.46 14.96 4.41
CA ILE A 90 20.48 14.75 3.36
C ILE A 90 19.23 15.60 3.65
N LEU A 91 18.70 16.29 2.63
CA LEU A 91 17.37 16.90 2.72
C LEU A 91 16.35 15.79 2.97
N LYS A 92 15.63 15.86 4.08
CA LYS A 92 14.66 14.85 4.49
C LYS A 92 13.36 15.00 3.69
N GLU A 93 13.35 14.45 2.48
CA GLU A 93 12.16 14.37 1.59
C GLU A 93 11.40 13.06 1.82
N ARG A 94 12.11 11.99 2.15
CA ARG A 94 11.58 10.63 2.35
C ARG A 94 12.15 9.99 3.58
N MET A 95 11.43 8.98 4.10
CA MET A 95 11.89 8.19 5.25
C MET A 95 13.13 7.36 4.87
N PHE A 96 14.00 7.15 5.85
CA PHE A 96 15.14 6.27 5.74
C PHE A 96 14.81 4.89 6.30
N GLY A 97 15.34 3.86 5.68
CA GLY A 97 15.29 2.49 6.14
C GLY A 97 16.36 1.64 5.51
N LEU A 98 16.54 0.45 6.03
CA LEU A 98 17.55 -0.50 5.61
C LEU A 98 17.05 -1.35 4.46
N THR A 99 17.94 -1.76 3.57
CA THR A 99 17.71 -2.84 2.60
C THR A 99 17.91 -4.19 3.27
N GLY A 100 17.50 -5.29 2.62
CA GLY A 100 17.65 -6.64 3.17
C GLY A 100 19.11 -7.01 3.50
N SER A 101 20.08 -6.47 2.74
CA SER A 101 21.51 -6.70 2.97
C SER A 101 22.11 -5.79 4.05
N GLU A 102 21.46 -4.71 4.40
CA GLU A 102 21.89 -3.73 5.41
C GLU A 102 21.32 -4.02 6.80
N GLY A 103 20.29 -4.88 6.90
CA GLY A 103 19.63 -5.26 8.13
C GLY A 103 19.99 -6.65 8.62
N ASN A 104 19.83 -6.90 9.92
CA ASN A 104 20.02 -8.25 10.50
C ASN A 104 18.69 -9.04 10.58
N HIS A 105 17.56 -8.39 10.35
CA HIS A 105 16.22 -8.98 10.31
C HIS A 105 15.51 -8.75 8.97
N GLY A 106 16.17 -8.14 8.00
CA GLY A 106 15.64 -7.78 6.70
C GLY A 106 15.52 -6.27 6.51
N GLU A 107 14.65 -5.88 5.61
CA GLU A 107 14.31 -4.48 5.34
C GLU A 107 13.46 -3.89 6.45
N ASP A 108 13.81 -2.67 6.90
CA ASP A 108 13.13 -2.03 8.00
C ASP A 108 13.25 -0.50 7.95
N VAL A 109 12.19 0.18 8.42
CA VAL A 109 12.17 1.64 8.58
C VAL A 109 12.91 2.07 9.85
N LYS A 110 13.83 3.02 9.73
CA LYS A 110 14.61 3.55 10.86
C LYS A 110 14.22 5.00 11.18
N GLU A 111 12.90 5.28 11.15
CA GLU A 111 12.30 6.58 11.43
C GLU A 111 11.11 6.43 12.36
N TYR A 112 10.70 7.51 13.04
CA TYR A 112 9.50 7.51 13.89
C TYR A 112 8.43 8.41 13.31
N TYR A 113 7.38 7.81 12.79
CA TYR A 113 6.19 8.48 12.28
C TYR A 113 4.94 7.71 12.66
N PHE A 114 3.80 8.41 12.74
CA PHE A 114 2.55 7.84 13.23
C PHE A 114 1.37 8.41 12.45
N TYR A 115 0.56 7.55 11.87
CA TYR A 115 -0.74 7.92 11.32
C TYR A 115 -1.74 8.06 12.47
N LEU A 116 -2.09 9.28 12.82
CA LEU A 116 -2.91 9.55 13.99
C LEU A 116 -4.41 9.54 13.68
N ASP A 117 -4.80 9.99 12.48
CA ASP A 117 -6.20 10.08 12.09
C ASP A 117 -6.37 10.08 10.56
N SER A 118 -7.49 9.52 10.10
CA SER A 118 -7.96 9.68 8.72
C SER A 118 -9.44 9.32 8.62
N THR A 119 -10.20 10.08 7.85
CA THR A 119 -11.57 9.70 7.45
C THR A 119 -11.54 8.91 6.12
N PRO A 120 -12.57 8.10 5.81
CA PRO A 120 -12.60 7.29 4.59
C PRO A 120 -12.52 8.05 3.27
N THR A 121 -13.06 9.27 3.23
CA THR A 121 -12.96 10.15 2.05
C THR A 121 -11.71 11.04 2.06
N HIS A 122 -10.86 10.88 3.11
CA HIS A 122 -9.71 11.74 3.34
C HIS A 122 -10.09 13.22 3.46
N SER A 123 -11.32 13.48 3.96
CA SER A 123 -11.78 14.83 4.25
C SER A 123 -11.05 15.46 5.44
N TYR A 124 -10.53 14.62 6.34
CA TYR A 124 -9.59 14.96 7.40
C TYR A 124 -8.54 13.87 7.55
N MET A 125 -7.28 14.25 7.69
CA MET A 125 -6.17 13.34 7.94
C MET A 125 -5.15 14.00 8.87
N LYS A 126 -4.45 13.20 9.69
CA LYS A 126 -3.43 13.68 10.62
C LYS A 126 -2.29 12.68 10.76
N MET A 127 -1.05 13.19 10.69
CA MET A 127 0.18 12.43 10.85
C MET A 127 1.13 13.17 11.81
N LEU A 128 1.93 12.41 12.56
CA LEU A 128 3.05 12.90 13.34
C LEU A 128 4.35 12.31 12.80
N TYR A 129 5.35 13.15 12.59
CA TYR A 129 6.73 12.74 12.32
C TYR A 129 7.67 13.31 13.38
N LYS A 130 8.61 12.51 13.87
CA LYS A 130 9.62 12.92 14.86
C LYS A 130 10.99 13.08 14.19
N TYR A 131 11.42 14.33 14.00
CA TYR A 131 12.67 14.63 13.30
C TYR A 131 13.78 15.03 14.27
N PRO A 132 14.92 14.28 14.32
CA PRO A 132 16.05 14.62 15.18
C PRO A 132 16.69 15.98 14.87
N GLN A 133 17.29 16.61 15.89
CA GLN A 133 18.02 17.88 15.78
C GLN A 133 19.53 17.70 15.60
N ILE A 134 20.02 16.45 15.54
CA ILE A 134 21.39 16.08 15.23
C ILE A 134 21.56 15.76 13.74
N PRO A 135 22.78 15.60 13.22
CA PRO A 135 22.98 14.93 11.94
C PRO A 135 22.33 13.56 11.98
N PHE A 136 21.50 13.22 10.97
CA PHE A 136 20.83 11.94 10.98
C PHE A 136 21.86 10.81 10.80
N PRO A 137 21.83 9.75 11.62
CA PRO A 137 22.91 8.77 11.72
C PRO A 137 22.76 7.63 10.68
N TYR A 138 22.71 7.95 9.38
CA TYR A 138 22.50 6.99 8.29
C TYR A 138 23.52 5.84 8.32
N ASP A 139 24.82 6.19 8.30
CA ASP A 139 25.90 5.21 8.24
C ASP A 139 25.99 4.36 9.51
N GLU A 140 25.71 4.96 10.69
CA GLU A 140 25.71 4.24 11.96
C GLU A 140 24.63 3.16 11.99
N LEU A 141 23.41 3.49 11.50
CA LEU A 141 22.30 2.55 11.41
C LEU A 141 22.64 1.36 10.49
N VAL A 142 23.22 1.62 9.33
CA VAL A 142 23.67 0.56 8.40
C VAL A 142 24.74 -0.29 9.03
N ILE A 143 25.87 0.31 9.46
CA ILE A 143 27.03 -0.41 9.98
C ILE A 143 26.69 -1.27 11.20
N GLU A 144 25.89 -0.75 12.14
CA GLU A 144 25.53 -1.49 13.35
C GLU A 144 24.58 -2.66 13.03
N ASN A 145 23.61 -2.50 12.14
CA ASN A 145 22.71 -3.60 11.77
C ASN A 145 23.42 -4.67 10.93
N GLU A 146 24.29 -4.30 9.98
CA GLU A 146 25.11 -5.28 9.23
C GLU A 146 26.04 -6.10 10.15
N ARG A 147 26.53 -5.51 11.24
CA ARG A 147 27.40 -6.19 12.20
C ARG A 147 26.67 -7.19 13.08
N ARG A 148 25.36 -7.02 13.29
CA ARG A 148 24.55 -7.86 14.16
C ARG A 148 24.12 -9.15 13.47
N GLY A 149 24.11 -10.24 14.23
CA GLY A 149 23.60 -11.52 13.73
C GLY A 149 22.08 -11.64 13.89
N PHE A 150 21.51 -12.63 13.27
CA PHE A 150 20.05 -12.91 13.31
C PHE A 150 19.48 -13.02 14.74
N HIS A 151 20.29 -13.40 15.73
CA HIS A 151 19.86 -13.53 17.11
C HIS A 151 20.09 -12.27 17.95
N ASP A 152 20.68 -11.23 17.39
CA ASP A 152 20.85 -9.94 18.05
C ASP A 152 19.61 -9.09 17.85
N PHE A 153 19.32 -8.19 18.80
CA PHE A 153 18.25 -7.19 18.59
C PHE A 153 18.66 -6.24 17.49
N GLU A 154 17.68 -5.75 16.75
CA GLU A 154 17.89 -4.68 15.79
C GLU A 154 18.44 -3.42 16.47
N TYR A 155 19.22 -2.63 15.72
CA TYR A 155 19.70 -1.32 16.14
C TYR A 155 18.77 -0.25 15.58
N GLU A 156 18.08 0.42 16.48
CA GLU A 156 17.06 1.39 16.13
C GLU A 156 17.57 2.83 16.22
N LEU A 157 16.86 3.78 15.58
CA LEU A 157 17.18 5.19 15.66
C LEU A 157 17.27 5.71 17.10
N ILE A 158 16.45 5.15 18.02
CA ILE A 158 16.50 5.52 19.43
C ILE A 158 17.83 5.11 20.10
N ASP A 159 18.45 4.02 19.66
CA ASP A 159 19.70 3.49 20.21
C ASP A 159 20.92 4.36 19.85
N THR A 160 20.84 5.12 18.76
CA THR A 160 21.87 6.07 18.34
C THR A 160 21.99 7.29 19.28
N GLY A 161 21.01 7.46 20.18
CA GLY A 161 20.91 8.66 21.01
C GLY A 161 20.33 9.89 20.29
N ALA A 162 19.75 9.72 19.11
CA ALA A 162 19.17 10.81 18.32
C ALA A 162 18.10 11.62 19.05
N PHE A 163 17.42 10.98 20.02
CA PHE A 163 16.36 11.60 20.84
C PHE A 163 16.85 11.98 22.27
N LYS A 164 18.14 11.90 22.53
CA LYS A 164 18.69 12.27 23.84
C LYS A 164 18.33 13.71 24.22
N GLU A 165 17.98 13.92 25.49
CA GLU A 165 17.55 15.22 26.01
C GLU A 165 16.35 15.82 25.26
N SER A 166 15.50 14.98 24.63
CA SER A 166 14.38 15.41 23.80
C SER A 166 14.77 16.33 22.62
N ARG A 167 15.98 16.24 22.08
CA ARG A 167 16.50 17.05 20.97
C ARG A 167 15.91 16.60 19.63
N TYR A 168 14.64 16.82 19.46
CA TYR A 168 13.90 16.53 18.22
C TYR A 168 12.76 17.53 18.00
N PHE A 169 12.21 17.52 16.81
CA PHE A 169 10.99 18.21 16.48
C PHE A 169 9.84 17.20 16.41
N ASP A 170 8.70 17.53 17.03
CA ASP A 170 7.41 16.95 16.65
C ASP A 170 6.86 17.76 15.48
N ILE A 171 6.58 17.09 14.38
CA ILE A 171 5.99 17.67 13.18
C ILE A 171 4.63 17.04 12.98
N ILE A 172 3.58 17.83 13.22
CA ILE A 172 2.19 17.41 13.06
C ILE A 172 1.68 17.97 11.74
N ILE A 173 1.21 17.09 10.88
CA ILE A 173 0.66 17.43 9.57
C ILE A 173 -0.83 17.11 9.58
N GLU A 174 -1.66 18.11 9.26
CA GLU A 174 -3.11 17.95 9.17
C GLU A 174 -3.60 18.38 7.79
N TYR A 175 -4.47 17.58 7.21
CA TYR A 175 -5.14 17.85 5.96
C TYR A 175 -6.64 17.98 6.20
N ALA A 176 -7.26 19.01 5.61
CA ALA A 176 -8.70 19.22 5.68
C ALA A 176 -9.24 19.63 4.31
N LYS A 177 -10.18 18.87 3.75
CA LYS A 177 -10.81 19.23 2.48
C LYS A 177 -11.94 20.23 2.70
N ALA A 178 -11.81 21.45 2.14
CA ALA A 178 -12.95 22.36 2.03
C ALA A 178 -13.95 21.82 1.02
N ASP A 179 -13.46 21.28 -0.10
CA ASP A 179 -14.22 20.59 -1.15
C ASP A 179 -13.36 19.46 -1.75
N GLN A 180 -13.89 18.69 -2.68
CA GLN A 180 -13.25 17.55 -3.33
C GLN A 180 -11.89 17.88 -3.99
N GLU A 181 -11.68 19.12 -4.41
CA GLU A 181 -10.47 19.64 -5.06
C GLU A 181 -9.90 20.88 -4.34
N ASP A 182 -10.21 21.05 -3.07
CA ASP A 182 -9.75 22.17 -2.25
C ASP A 182 -9.29 21.65 -0.89
N ILE A 183 -7.98 21.68 -0.68
CA ILE A 183 -7.31 21.02 0.43
C ILE A 183 -6.50 22.03 1.23
N LEU A 184 -6.86 22.19 2.50
CA LEU A 184 -6.11 22.94 3.48
C LEU A 184 -5.06 22.02 4.12
N ILE A 185 -3.87 22.54 4.34
CA ILE A 185 -2.73 21.80 4.88
C ILE A 185 -2.12 22.62 6.00
N SER A 186 -2.13 22.08 7.21
CA SER A 186 -1.52 22.68 8.40
C SER A 186 -0.31 21.87 8.81
N VAL A 187 0.85 22.52 8.95
CA VAL A 187 2.08 21.88 9.43
C VAL A 187 2.50 22.58 10.71
N THR A 188 2.38 21.90 11.84
CA THR A 188 2.83 22.39 13.14
C THR A 188 4.17 21.75 13.47
N VAL A 189 5.20 22.57 13.69
CA VAL A 189 6.53 22.14 14.11
C VAL A 189 6.75 22.59 15.54
N ALA A 190 6.99 21.67 16.46
CA ALA A 190 7.26 21.93 17.87
C ALA A 190 8.68 21.49 18.23
N ASN A 191 9.49 22.40 18.74
CA ASN A 191 10.81 22.10 19.27
C ASN A 191 10.69 21.44 20.65
N ARG A 192 11.02 20.16 20.78
CA ARG A 192 11.00 19.44 22.07
C ARG A 192 12.31 19.54 22.84
N GLY A 193 13.36 20.04 22.18
CA GLY A 193 14.68 20.20 22.76
C GLY A 193 14.78 21.33 23.77
N PRO A 194 15.83 21.29 24.62
CA PRO A 194 16.05 22.28 25.67
C PRO A 194 16.64 23.60 25.18
N GLU A 195 17.01 23.70 23.91
CA GLU A 195 17.64 24.88 23.28
C GLU A 195 16.92 25.29 22.00
N ALA A 196 17.20 26.49 21.54
CA ALA A 196 16.74 26.95 20.22
C ALA A 196 17.34 26.07 19.11
N ALA A 197 16.53 25.70 18.12
CA ALA A 197 16.94 24.83 17.02
C ALA A 197 16.40 25.33 15.69
N LYS A 198 17.26 25.25 14.66
CA LYS A 198 16.91 25.61 13.30
C LYS A 198 16.16 24.49 12.61
N ILE A 199 15.18 24.88 11.79
CA ILE A 199 14.48 23.99 10.89
C ILE A 199 14.07 24.72 9.61
N HIS A 200 14.23 24.02 8.49
CA HIS A 200 13.67 24.40 7.21
C HIS A 200 12.48 23.49 6.93
N VAL A 201 11.36 24.08 6.49
CA VAL A 201 10.17 23.34 6.09
C VAL A 201 9.92 23.66 4.61
N LEU A 202 9.86 22.61 3.79
CA LEU A 202 9.71 22.70 2.35
C LEU A 202 8.43 21.98 1.89
N PRO A 203 7.26 22.62 1.96
CA PRO A 203 6.08 22.13 1.27
C PRO A 203 6.34 22.12 -0.24
N THR A 204 6.22 20.93 -0.84
CA THR A 204 6.61 20.67 -2.22
C THR A 204 5.42 20.18 -3.03
N VAL A 205 5.21 20.77 -4.20
CA VAL A 205 4.26 20.31 -5.23
C VAL A 205 5.01 19.90 -6.48
N TRP A 206 4.62 18.80 -7.12
CA TRP A 206 5.21 18.38 -8.39
C TRP A 206 4.24 17.59 -9.24
N CYS A 207 4.57 17.47 -10.51
CA CYS A 207 3.87 16.60 -11.42
C CYS A 207 4.68 15.33 -11.65
N ARG A 208 4.04 14.15 -11.54
CA ARG A 208 4.70 12.89 -11.82
C ARG A 208 5.22 12.88 -13.24
N ASN A 209 6.48 12.53 -13.42
CA ASN A 209 7.10 12.43 -14.73
C ASN A 209 6.50 11.26 -15.52
N THR A 210 5.70 11.59 -16.54
CA THR A 210 5.15 10.67 -17.53
C THR A 210 5.56 11.05 -18.95
N TRP A 211 6.04 12.28 -19.15
CA TRP A 211 6.38 12.84 -20.47
C TRP A 211 7.69 12.32 -21.03
N SER A 212 8.62 11.88 -20.20
CA SER A 212 9.93 11.41 -20.62
C SER A 212 9.95 9.98 -21.15
N TRP A 213 8.85 9.22 -21.05
CA TRP A 213 8.79 7.82 -21.46
C TRP A 213 8.59 7.63 -22.97
N GLY A 214 8.04 8.63 -23.67
CA GLY A 214 7.88 8.61 -25.13
C GLY A 214 6.61 7.94 -25.64
N TYR A 215 5.64 7.63 -24.77
CA TYR A 215 4.34 7.11 -25.21
C TYR A 215 3.46 8.23 -25.77
N PRO A 216 2.85 8.04 -26.95
CA PRO A 216 1.83 8.95 -27.46
C PRO A 216 0.51 8.81 -26.70
N ASP A 217 0.21 7.61 -26.23
CA ASP A 217 -1.00 7.23 -25.49
C ASP A 217 -0.64 6.44 -24.22
N GLY A 218 -1.38 6.66 -23.16
CA GLY A 218 -1.25 5.94 -21.88
C GLY A 218 -2.49 5.10 -21.56
N PRO A 219 -2.52 4.40 -20.41
CA PRO A 219 -3.64 3.54 -20.02
C PRO A 219 -4.99 4.28 -19.90
N MET A 220 -4.96 5.61 -19.78
CA MET A 220 -6.14 6.49 -19.72
C MET A 220 -6.33 7.32 -21.00
N GLY A 221 -5.69 6.94 -22.11
CA GLY A 221 -5.67 7.68 -23.36
C GLY A 221 -4.36 8.43 -23.60
N LYS A 222 -4.41 9.59 -24.28
CA LYS A 222 -3.20 10.34 -24.62
C LYS A 222 -2.37 10.71 -23.41
N VAL A 223 -1.08 10.38 -23.42
CA VAL A 223 -0.15 10.75 -22.34
C VAL A 223 -0.08 12.27 -22.23
N PRO A 224 -0.24 12.84 -21.03
CA PRO A 224 -0.10 14.27 -20.83
C PRO A 224 1.27 14.76 -21.29
N GLY A 225 1.31 15.86 -22.03
CA GLY A 225 2.56 16.57 -22.32
C GLY A 225 3.23 17.07 -21.04
N LYS A 226 4.50 17.47 -21.13
CA LYS A 226 5.24 18.01 -19.99
C LYS A 226 4.44 19.16 -19.34
N PRO A 227 4.04 19.05 -18.06
CA PRO A 227 3.28 20.08 -17.37
C PRO A 227 4.18 21.27 -17.02
N LYS A 228 3.56 22.35 -16.53
CA LYS A 228 4.27 23.56 -16.19
C LYS A 228 3.81 24.10 -14.85
N LEU A 229 4.75 24.27 -13.93
CA LEU A 229 4.58 25.01 -12.69
C LEU A 229 5.28 26.36 -12.83
N PHE A 230 4.61 27.44 -12.40
CA PHE A 230 5.22 28.77 -12.46
C PHE A 230 4.60 29.68 -11.37
N ARG A 231 5.30 30.78 -11.08
CA ARG A 231 4.83 31.76 -10.11
C ARG A 231 3.99 32.85 -10.82
N PRO A 232 2.67 32.90 -10.64
CA PRO A 232 1.85 34.01 -11.09
C PRO A 232 1.99 35.21 -10.15
N GLU A 233 1.44 36.34 -10.53
CA GLU A 233 1.15 37.41 -9.56
C GLU A 233 0.11 36.91 -8.56
N GLY A 234 0.33 37.16 -7.27
CA GLY A 234 -0.52 36.67 -6.19
C GLY A 234 -0.91 37.75 -5.20
N PRO A 235 -1.81 37.46 -4.25
CA PRO A 235 -2.17 38.35 -3.17
C PRO A 235 -0.95 38.75 -2.34
N GLN A 236 -0.96 39.96 -1.79
CA GLN A 236 0.12 40.42 -0.91
C GLN A 236 0.24 39.51 0.32
N GLY A 237 1.47 39.10 0.68
CA GLY A 237 1.74 38.23 1.82
C GLY A 237 1.53 36.73 1.55
N ILE A 238 1.27 36.34 0.30
CA ILE A 238 1.04 34.93 -0.07
C ILE A 238 1.91 34.58 -1.28
N SER A 239 2.63 33.48 -1.21
CA SER A 239 3.26 32.89 -2.39
C SER A 239 2.32 31.94 -3.09
N VAL A 240 2.25 32.04 -4.42
CA VAL A 240 1.38 31.19 -5.25
C VAL A 240 2.21 30.46 -6.29
N VAL A 241 1.93 29.16 -6.47
CA VAL A 241 2.41 28.38 -7.60
C VAL A 241 1.19 27.95 -8.42
N HIS A 242 1.17 28.32 -9.69
CA HIS A 242 0.19 27.82 -10.64
C HIS A 242 0.72 26.51 -11.27
N ILE A 243 -0.13 25.51 -11.33
CA ILE A 243 0.15 24.19 -11.89
C ILE A 243 -0.74 24.03 -13.12
N ASP A 244 -0.13 23.95 -14.28
CA ASP A 244 -0.82 23.71 -15.56
C ASP A 244 -0.53 22.26 -16.01
N HIS A 245 -1.54 21.40 -15.87
CA HIS A 245 -1.45 19.99 -16.23
C HIS A 245 -2.61 19.57 -17.14
N SER A 246 -2.29 19.10 -18.34
CA SER A 246 -3.29 18.87 -19.40
C SER A 246 -4.38 17.83 -19.05
N ALA A 247 -4.09 16.87 -18.19
CA ALA A 247 -5.04 15.83 -17.75
C ALA A 247 -5.71 16.11 -16.40
N ALA A 248 -4.97 16.68 -15.45
CA ALA A 248 -5.51 16.99 -14.11
C ALA A 248 -6.30 18.30 -14.09
N GLY A 249 -6.05 19.20 -15.04
CA GLY A 249 -6.51 20.57 -15.05
C GLY A 249 -5.58 21.52 -14.28
N PRO A 250 -5.94 22.82 -14.20
CA PRO A 250 -5.15 23.80 -13.48
C PRO A 250 -5.35 23.69 -11.97
N TYR A 251 -4.27 23.79 -11.20
CA TYR A 251 -4.31 23.89 -9.75
C TYR A 251 -3.50 25.08 -9.26
N HIS A 252 -3.76 25.50 -8.02
CA HIS A 252 -3.07 26.60 -7.36
C HIS A 252 -2.60 26.11 -5.99
N PHE A 253 -1.31 26.21 -5.76
CA PHE A 253 -0.72 25.98 -4.45
C PHE A 253 -0.43 27.34 -3.80
N TYR A 254 -0.93 27.56 -2.60
CA TYR A 254 -0.79 28.77 -1.81
C TYR A 254 0.04 28.47 -0.57
N ALA A 255 0.99 29.36 -0.29
CA ALA A 255 1.82 29.32 0.91
C ALA A 255 1.72 30.66 1.65
N ASP A 256 1.27 30.63 2.90
CA ASP A 256 1.10 31.83 3.74
C ASP A 256 2.44 32.48 4.07
N GLU A 257 2.44 33.79 4.40
CA GLU A 257 3.62 34.59 4.76
C GLU A 257 4.68 34.74 3.64
N ALA A 258 4.28 34.55 2.39
CA ALA A 258 5.09 34.79 1.19
C ALA A 258 6.52 34.18 1.21
N PRO A 259 6.71 32.87 1.52
CA PRO A 259 8.02 32.26 1.46
C PRO A 259 8.64 32.34 0.05
N SER A 260 9.96 32.19 -0.04
CA SER A 260 10.61 32.03 -1.33
C SER A 260 10.18 30.69 -1.97
N ILE A 261 10.01 30.70 -3.30
CA ILE A 261 9.66 29.49 -4.06
C ILE A 261 10.86 29.07 -4.90
N LEU A 262 11.26 27.82 -4.78
CA LEU A 262 12.25 27.16 -5.62
C LEU A 262 11.56 26.37 -6.72
N PHE A 263 12.20 26.28 -7.90
CA PHE A 263 11.69 25.52 -9.04
C PHE A 263 12.76 24.61 -9.60
N THR A 264 12.33 23.41 -10.03
CA THR A 264 13.15 22.45 -10.75
C THR A 264 12.23 21.54 -11.58
N ASP A 265 12.80 20.54 -12.27
CA ASP A 265 12.04 19.50 -12.95
C ASP A 265 12.09 18.18 -12.19
N ASP A 266 10.98 17.42 -12.17
CA ASP A 266 10.93 16.04 -11.68
C ASP A 266 11.52 15.09 -12.74
N GLU A 267 12.79 15.31 -13.06
CA GLU A 267 13.59 14.54 -14.02
C GLU A 267 14.82 13.95 -13.35
N THR A 268 15.22 12.76 -13.76
CA THR A 268 16.37 12.06 -13.20
C THR A 268 17.67 12.83 -13.43
N ASN A 269 18.49 12.94 -12.39
CA ASN A 269 19.87 13.43 -12.51
C ASN A 269 20.75 12.33 -13.13
N ALA A 270 20.68 12.21 -14.45
CA ALA A 270 21.39 11.20 -15.20
C ALA A 270 22.93 11.39 -15.16
N SER A 271 23.38 12.63 -14.96
CA SER A 271 24.81 12.93 -14.78
C SER A 271 25.35 12.32 -13.50
N LEU A 272 24.61 12.43 -12.40
CA LEU A 272 25.00 11.85 -11.12
C LEU A 272 24.91 10.33 -11.12
N LEU A 273 23.78 9.79 -11.60
CA LEU A 273 23.49 8.36 -11.48
C LEU A 273 24.16 7.49 -12.54
N TYR A 274 24.35 8.02 -13.76
CA TYR A 274 24.78 7.22 -14.91
C TYR A 274 25.97 7.82 -15.68
N GLY A 275 26.51 8.96 -15.23
CA GLY A 275 27.61 9.65 -15.92
C GLY A 275 27.23 10.20 -17.30
N SER A 276 25.92 10.30 -17.62
CA SER A 276 25.43 10.83 -18.88
C SER A 276 24.95 12.27 -18.73
N SER A 277 24.92 13.03 -19.85
CA SER A 277 24.46 14.42 -19.80
C SER A 277 22.98 14.53 -19.44
N ASN A 278 22.64 15.44 -18.52
CA ASN A 278 21.28 15.85 -18.29
C ASN A 278 20.76 16.69 -19.47
N GLY A 279 19.54 16.42 -19.92
CA GLY A 279 18.87 17.24 -20.95
C GLY A 279 18.50 18.65 -20.45
N ASN A 280 18.41 18.81 -19.10
CA ASN A 280 18.10 20.03 -18.38
C ASN A 280 19.03 20.09 -17.14
N PRO A 281 19.65 21.23 -16.80
CA PRO A 281 20.46 21.35 -15.58
C PRO A 281 19.65 21.27 -14.29
N TYR A 282 18.36 21.56 -14.33
CA TYR A 282 17.46 21.57 -13.19
C TYR A 282 16.75 20.22 -13.09
N VAL A 283 17.19 19.37 -12.15
CA VAL A 283 16.73 17.97 -12.03
C VAL A 283 16.20 17.69 -10.62
N LYS A 284 15.68 16.49 -10.39
CA LYS A 284 14.88 16.13 -9.21
C LYS A 284 15.54 16.52 -7.87
N ASP A 285 16.85 16.36 -7.72
CA ASP A 285 17.61 16.60 -6.48
C ASP A 285 18.05 18.07 -6.26
N ALA A 286 17.57 18.99 -7.07
CA ALA A 286 17.98 20.39 -7.03
C ALA A 286 17.77 21.04 -5.66
N PHE A 287 16.71 20.69 -4.93
CA PHE A 287 16.45 21.28 -3.62
C PHE A 287 17.43 20.82 -2.55
N HIS A 288 17.86 19.55 -2.60
CA HIS A 288 18.93 19.04 -1.77
C HIS A 288 20.24 19.79 -2.06
N ARG A 289 20.66 19.87 -3.32
CA ARG A 289 21.89 20.56 -3.74
C ARG A 289 21.86 22.04 -3.35
N TYR A 290 20.73 22.70 -3.49
CA TYR A 290 20.57 24.12 -3.15
C TYR A 290 20.71 24.38 -1.64
N LEU A 291 20.06 23.57 -0.80
CA LEU A 291 19.99 23.81 0.65
C LEU A 291 21.15 23.18 1.41
N VAL A 292 21.47 21.91 1.09
CA VAL A 292 22.48 21.14 1.84
C VAL A 292 23.87 21.39 1.27
N ASP A 293 24.05 21.31 -0.05
CA ASP A 293 25.36 21.50 -0.69
C ASP A 293 25.68 22.96 -0.98
N GLY A 294 24.70 23.89 -0.86
CA GLY A 294 24.88 25.31 -1.09
C GLY A 294 24.98 25.72 -2.57
N ASP A 295 24.64 24.80 -3.51
CA ASP A 295 24.67 25.03 -4.95
C ASP A 295 23.48 25.92 -5.39
N GLN A 296 23.70 27.21 -5.49
CA GLN A 296 22.66 28.19 -5.83
C GLN A 296 22.17 28.04 -7.28
N ASP A 297 22.96 27.42 -8.16
CA ASP A 297 22.65 27.24 -9.57
C ASP A 297 21.86 25.95 -9.83
N ALA A 298 21.63 25.11 -8.79
CA ALA A 298 20.85 23.87 -8.91
C ALA A 298 19.39 24.10 -9.24
N VAL A 299 18.81 25.25 -8.82
CA VAL A 299 17.40 25.59 -9.00
C VAL A 299 17.20 26.54 -10.17
N ASN A 300 16.04 26.47 -10.82
CA ASN A 300 15.76 27.28 -12.00
C ASN A 300 15.45 28.75 -11.62
N PRO A 301 16.34 29.70 -11.97
CA PRO A 301 16.13 31.12 -11.67
C PRO A 301 14.99 31.75 -12.48
N GLY A 302 14.54 31.10 -13.57
CA GLY A 302 13.41 31.53 -14.37
C GLY A 302 12.04 31.34 -13.69
N GLY A 303 12.00 30.73 -12.50
CA GLY A 303 10.76 30.54 -11.73
C GLY A 303 9.75 29.61 -12.42
N VAL A 304 10.23 28.59 -13.10
CA VAL A 304 9.42 27.62 -13.83
C VAL A 304 10.02 26.21 -13.73
N GLY A 305 9.17 25.19 -13.71
CA GLY A 305 9.57 23.79 -13.69
C GLY A 305 8.39 22.85 -13.67
N THR A 306 8.62 21.61 -13.29
CA THR A 306 7.58 20.60 -13.02
C THR A 306 7.54 20.19 -11.54
N LYS A 307 8.45 20.74 -10.71
CA LYS A 307 8.52 20.60 -9.24
C LYS A 307 8.81 21.97 -8.63
N ALA A 308 8.08 22.35 -7.57
CA ALA A 308 8.27 23.61 -6.86
C ALA A 308 8.13 23.39 -5.36
N ALA A 309 8.96 24.09 -4.57
CA ALA A 309 8.90 24.08 -3.11
C ALA A 309 8.84 25.48 -2.52
N ALA A 310 7.95 25.71 -1.57
CA ALA A 310 8.00 26.87 -0.69
C ALA A 310 9.06 26.64 0.40
N VAL A 311 9.86 27.65 0.74
CA VAL A 311 10.95 27.50 1.71
C VAL A 311 10.73 28.40 2.90
N TYR A 312 10.41 27.81 4.04
CA TYR A 312 10.37 28.46 5.34
C TYR A 312 11.66 28.17 6.10
N ARG A 313 12.23 29.19 6.71
CA ARG A 313 13.47 29.07 7.52
C ARG A 313 13.19 29.66 8.89
N GLU A 314 13.19 28.78 9.90
CA GLU A 314 12.86 29.15 11.27
C GLU A 314 13.97 28.74 12.25
N GLU A 315 14.03 29.47 13.35
CA GLU A 315 14.78 29.08 14.54
C GLU A 315 13.80 29.10 15.73
N LEU A 316 13.40 27.90 16.16
CA LEU A 316 12.38 27.75 17.20
C LEU A 316 13.05 27.72 18.58
N PRO A 317 12.62 28.55 19.55
CA PRO A 317 13.14 28.49 20.92
C PRO A 317 12.81 27.14 21.56
N ALA A 318 13.46 26.83 22.68
CA ALA A 318 13.14 25.64 23.48
C ALA A 318 11.66 25.59 23.85
N GLY A 319 10.99 24.48 23.55
CA GLY A 319 9.55 24.31 23.76
C GLY A 319 8.65 25.19 22.87
N GLY A 320 9.21 25.94 21.93
CA GLY A 320 8.45 26.77 20.99
C GLY A 320 7.83 25.97 19.85
N GLU A 321 6.75 26.51 19.29
CA GLU A 321 6.09 25.92 18.14
C GLU A 321 5.77 26.95 17.07
N ARG A 322 5.62 26.47 15.82
CA ARG A 322 5.26 27.28 14.65
C ARG A 322 4.28 26.52 13.77
N VAL A 323 3.25 27.21 13.29
CA VAL A 323 2.26 26.66 12.33
C VAL A 323 2.48 27.28 10.96
N PHE A 324 2.54 26.46 9.93
CA PHE A 324 2.59 26.85 8.52
C PHE A 324 1.26 26.49 7.88
N ARG A 325 0.63 27.47 7.20
CA ARG A 325 -0.65 27.29 6.52
C ARG A 325 -0.44 27.25 5.02
N LEU A 326 -0.99 26.21 4.39
CA LEU A 326 -0.88 25.96 2.97
C LEU A 326 -2.25 25.57 2.42
N ARG A 327 -2.47 25.77 1.13
CA ARG A 327 -3.70 25.33 0.45
C ARG A 327 -3.39 24.88 -0.97
N LEU A 328 -4.03 23.82 -1.42
CA LEU A 328 -3.99 23.35 -2.79
C LEU A 328 -5.42 23.28 -3.33
N SER A 329 -5.72 24.02 -4.40
CA SER A 329 -7.10 24.11 -4.87
C SER A 329 -7.25 24.22 -6.38
N ASN A 330 -8.40 23.75 -6.84
CA ASN A 330 -9.01 24.01 -8.13
C ASN A 330 -10.53 24.16 -7.92
N PRO A 331 -11.16 25.33 -8.23
CA PRO A 331 -10.61 26.53 -8.86
C PRO A 331 -9.74 27.40 -7.93
N PRO A 332 -9.17 28.52 -8.45
CA PRO A 332 -8.41 29.46 -7.61
C PRO A 332 -9.28 30.08 -6.52
N VAL A 333 -8.66 30.40 -5.37
CA VAL A 333 -9.30 30.99 -4.20
C VAL A 333 -8.75 32.38 -3.97
N GLU A 334 -9.63 33.41 -3.89
CA GLU A 334 -9.21 34.80 -3.71
C GLU A 334 -8.58 35.08 -2.35
N ALA A 335 -9.12 34.49 -1.27
CA ALA A 335 -8.64 34.66 0.09
C ALA A 335 -8.34 33.29 0.73
N PRO A 336 -7.21 32.61 0.34
CA PRO A 336 -6.98 31.20 0.63
C PRO A 336 -6.89 30.85 2.12
N PHE A 337 -6.60 31.82 2.99
CA PHE A 337 -6.44 31.57 4.43
C PHE A 337 -7.52 32.23 5.30
N LYS A 338 -8.57 32.84 4.72
CA LYS A 338 -9.57 33.61 5.48
C LYS A 338 -10.29 32.79 6.55
N ASP A 339 -10.75 31.59 6.23
CA ASP A 339 -11.50 30.71 7.15
C ASP A 339 -10.74 29.39 7.43
N PHE A 340 -9.42 29.46 7.34
CA PHE A 340 -8.55 28.28 7.38
C PHE A 340 -8.71 27.46 8.66
N ASP A 341 -8.51 28.11 9.83
CA ASP A 341 -8.55 27.41 11.13
C ASP A 341 -9.97 26.91 11.45
N GLY A 342 -11.00 27.66 11.06
CA GLY A 342 -12.40 27.26 11.21
C GLY A 342 -12.75 26.03 10.38
N MET A 343 -12.27 25.95 9.14
CA MET A 343 -12.47 24.78 8.28
C MET A 343 -11.72 23.55 8.81
N LEU A 344 -10.47 23.72 9.24
CA LEU A 344 -9.68 22.64 9.82
C LEU A 344 -10.38 22.05 11.05
N ALA A 345 -10.81 22.91 11.99
CA ALA A 345 -11.54 22.51 13.18
C ALA A 345 -12.89 21.83 12.86
N SER A 346 -13.59 22.31 11.84
CA SER A 346 -14.85 21.69 11.38
C SER A 346 -14.61 20.27 10.88
N ARG A 347 -13.60 20.03 10.05
CA ARG A 347 -13.29 18.69 9.55
C ARG A 347 -12.83 17.73 10.65
N ALA A 348 -12.05 18.21 11.62
CA ALA A 348 -11.66 17.45 12.81
C ALA A 348 -12.90 17.06 13.65
N THR A 349 -13.85 17.98 13.82
CA THR A 349 -15.11 17.72 14.54
C THR A 349 -15.95 16.67 13.81
N GLU A 350 -16.13 16.82 12.50
CA GLU A 350 -16.86 15.83 11.67
C GLU A 350 -16.21 14.44 11.69
N ALA A 351 -14.88 14.35 11.75
CA ALA A 351 -14.17 13.10 11.94
C ALA A 351 -14.49 12.48 13.32
N ASN A 352 -14.56 13.31 14.39
CA ASN A 352 -14.96 12.83 15.72
C ASN A 352 -16.40 12.29 15.70
N GLU A 353 -17.34 12.98 15.06
CA GLU A 353 -18.72 12.53 14.92
C GLU A 353 -18.81 11.21 14.15
N PHE A 354 -18.05 11.08 13.05
CA PHE A 354 -17.99 9.85 12.28
C PHE A 354 -17.50 8.67 13.11
N TYR A 355 -16.39 8.80 13.81
CA TYR A 355 -15.86 7.71 14.63
C TYR A 355 -16.75 7.40 15.84
N ALA A 356 -17.42 8.40 16.43
CA ALA A 356 -18.41 8.17 17.47
C ALA A 356 -19.59 7.33 16.98
N ALA A 357 -19.99 7.47 15.71
CA ALA A 357 -21.07 6.67 15.10
C ALA A 357 -20.61 5.24 14.72
N VAL A 358 -19.33 5.05 14.38
CA VAL A 358 -18.78 3.74 13.97
C VAL A 358 -18.39 2.88 15.16
N GLN A 359 -17.85 3.50 16.21
CA GLN A 359 -17.32 2.82 17.38
C GLN A 359 -18.42 2.36 18.34
N ARG A 360 -18.22 1.24 18.99
CA ARG A 360 -19.15 0.77 20.02
C ARG A 360 -19.13 1.75 21.21
N PRO A 361 -20.32 2.15 21.73
CA PRO A 361 -20.41 3.13 22.80
C PRO A 361 -19.85 2.63 24.15
N ASP A 362 -19.81 1.31 24.34
CA ASP A 362 -19.32 0.66 25.59
C ASP A 362 -17.78 0.49 25.64
N LEU A 363 -17.05 0.88 24.59
CA LEU A 363 -15.59 0.90 24.60
C LEU A 363 -15.06 2.03 25.50
N SER A 364 -13.95 1.77 26.21
CA SER A 364 -13.21 2.83 26.91
C SER A 364 -12.62 3.84 25.90
N ASP A 365 -12.32 5.03 26.35
CA ASP A 365 -11.71 6.07 25.50
C ASP A 365 -10.35 5.61 24.92
N GLU A 366 -9.56 4.86 25.70
CA GLU A 366 -8.33 4.24 25.24
C GLU A 366 -8.58 3.25 24.09
N HIS A 367 -9.52 2.32 24.23
CA HIS A 367 -9.86 1.37 23.17
C HIS A 367 -10.42 2.07 21.92
N LYS A 368 -11.20 3.13 22.10
CA LYS A 368 -11.67 3.96 20.97
C LYS A 368 -10.51 4.62 20.24
N HIS A 369 -9.54 5.14 20.99
CA HIS A 369 -8.35 5.76 20.44
C HIS A 369 -7.49 4.76 19.65
N ILE A 370 -7.21 3.58 20.22
CA ILE A 370 -6.47 2.50 19.56
C ILE A 370 -7.16 2.08 18.26
N GLN A 371 -8.48 1.83 18.30
CA GLN A 371 -9.24 1.45 17.11
C GLN A 371 -9.21 2.53 16.02
N ARG A 372 -9.37 3.81 16.41
CA ARG A 372 -9.33 4.93 15.47
C ARG A 372 -7.96 5.05 14.81
N GLN A 373 -6.90 4.95 15.56
CA GLN A 373 -5.54 5.03 15.04
C GLN A 373 -5.21 3.83 14.13
N ALA A 374 -5.65 2.62 14.47
CA ALA A 374 -5.51 1.44 13.61
C ALA A 374 -6.26 1.62 12.28
N LEU A 375 -7.49 2.12 12.31
CA LEU A 375 -8.25 2.43 11.10
C LEU A 375 -7.61 3.57 10.29
N ALA A 376 -7.05 4.58 10.96
CA ALA A 376 -6.29 5.64 10.30
C ALA A 376 -5.09 5.07 9.55
N GLY A 377 -4.30 4.18 10.16
CA GLY A 377 -3.21 3.46 9.51
C GLY A 377 -3.68 2.77 8.22
N MET A 378 -4.77 2.00 8.30
CA MET A 378 -5.36 1.34 7.13
C MET A 378 -5.83 2.30 6.03
N LEU A 379 -6.29 3.49 6.39
CA LEU A 379 -6.71 4.51 5.42
C LEU A 379 -5.51 5.25 4.80
N TRP A 380 -4.44 5.46 5.57
CA TRP A 380 -3.18 6.04 5.09
C TRP A 380 -2.38 5.10 4.19
N THR A 381 -2.51 3.78 4.33
CA THR A 381 -1.80 2.79 3.50
C THR A 381 -2.44 2.53 2.15
N LYS A 382 -3.46 3.28 1.76
CA LYS A 382 -3.94 3.31 0.38
C LYS A 382 -2.89 3.94 -0.51
N GLN A 383 -2.56 3.30 -1.62
CA GLN A 383 -1.54 3.77 -2.56
C GLN A 383 -2.03 3.64 -4.01
N PHE A 384 -1.65 4.60 -4.85
CA PHE A 384 -1.74 4.41 -6.29
C PHE A 384 -0.68 3.40 -6.70
N TYR A 385 -1.14 2.24 -7.16
CA TYR A 385 -0.28 1.17 -7.63
C TYR A 385 -0.33 1.12 -9.15
N TYR A 386 0.84 1.37 -9.78
CA TYR A 386 0.98 1.37 -11.22
C TYR A 386 2.05 0.38 -11.64
N TYR A 387 1.62 -0.66 -12.38
CA TYR A 387 2.53 -1.61 -13.00
C TYR A 387 1.87 -2.19 -14.25
N ASN A 388 2.52 -1.98 -15.40
CA ASN A 388 2.08 -2.50 -16.69
C ASN A 388 3.15 -3.45 -17.20
N VAL A 389 2.85 -4.76 -17.24
CA VAL A 389 3.79 -5.82 -17.59
C VAL A 389 4.28 -5.67 -19.04
N GLU A 390 3.40 -5.39 -19.99
CA GLU A 390 3.77 -5.17 -21.39
C GLU A 390 4.81 -4.06 -21.54
N GLN A 391 4.58 -2.92 -20.88
CA GLN A 391 5.52 -1.79 -20.90
C GLN A 391 6.82 -2.11 -20.17
N TRP A 392 6.76 -2.91 -19.12
CA TRP A 392 7.96 -3.32 -18.40
C TRP A 392 8.83 -4.29 -19.21
N ILE A 393 8.23 -5.28 -19.87
CA ILE A 393 8.93 -6.28 -20.70
C ILE A 393 9.59 -5.59 -21.91
N ASN A 394 8.83 -4.74 -22.61
CA ASN A 394 9.29 -4.11 -23.86
C ASN A 394 10.13 -2.84 -23.63
N GLY A 395 10.08 -2.25 -22.44
CA GLY A 395 10.69 -0.97 -22.11
C GLY A 395 9.93 0.22 -22.68
N ASP A 396 10.34 1.41 -22.25
CA ASP A 396 9.69 2.66 -22.67
C ASP A 396 10.30 3.17 -23.99
N PRO A 397 9.52 3.71 -24.96
CA PRO A 397 10.00 4.09 -26.28
C PRO A 397 11.15 5.11 -26.31
N ALA A 398 11.19 6.02 -25.32
CA ALA A 398 12.23 7.04 -25.22
C ALA A 398 13.42 6.64 -24.32
N MET A 399 13.41 5.42 -23.78
CA MET A 399 14.46 4.91 -22.89
C MET A 399 15.38 3.93 -23.62
N PRO A 400 16.58 3.65 -23.10
CA PRO A 400 17.45 2.62 -23.68
C PRO A 400 16.73 1.26 -23.78
N THR A 401 17.06 0.50 -24.82
CA THR A 401 16.53 -0.84 -25.03
C THR A 401 16.79 -1.71 -23.80
N VAL A 402 15.76 -2.39 -23.32
CA VAL A 402 15.85 -3.29 -22.17
C VAL A 402 16.64 -4.56 -22.54
N SER A 403 17.15 -5.24 -21.51
CA SER A 403 17.83 -6.52 -21.69
C SER A 403 16.89 -7.59 -22.22
N GLU A 404 17.37 -8.44 -23.13
CA GLU A 404 16.62 -9.61 -23.62
C GLU A 404 16.22 -10.57 -22.49
N SER A 405 16.93 -10.54 -21.36
CA SER A 405 16.58 -11.33 -20.16
C SER A 405 15.19 -11.03 -19.61
N ARG A 406 14.64 -9.82 -19.85
CA ARG A 406 13.26 -9.49 -19.43
C ARG A 406 12.19 -10.35 -20.12
N HIS A 407 12.47 -10.90 -21.28
CA HIS A 407 11.56 -11.81 -21.98
C HIS A 407 11.59 -13.26 -21.43
N SER A 408 12.45 -13.56 -20.47
CA SER A 408 12.57 -14.88 -19.83
C SER A 408 12.31 -14.88 -18.34
N VAL A 409 11.71 -13.82 -17.81
CA VAL A 409 11.34 -13.66 -16.41
C VAL A 409 9.90 -14.09 -16.14
N ARG A 410 9.48 -14.09 -14.88
CA ARG A 410 8.16 -14.56 -14.44
C ARG A 410 6.97 -13.91 -15.14
N ASN A 411 7.08 -12.64 -15.49
CA ASN A 411 6.02 -11.88 -16.16
C ASN A 411 5.70 -12.33 -17.59
N GLN A 412 6.58 -13.06 -18.26
CA GLN A 412 6.36 -13.54 -19.62
C GLN A 412 5.11 -14.41 -19.78
N GLU A 413 4.64 -15.02 -18.68
CA GLU A 413 3.48 -15.90 -18.72
C GLU A 413 2.16 -15.13 -18.85
N TRP A 414 2.15 -13.84 -18.51
CA TRP A 414 0.93 -13.05 -18.56
C TRP A 414 1.19 -11.54 -18.75
N GLU A 415 1.35 -11.11 -19.98
CA GLU A 415 1.61 -9.70 -20.34
C GLU A 415 0.42 -8.78 -20.07
N HIS A 416 -0.79 -9.32 -19.88
CA HIS A 416 -2.00 -8.52 -19.64
C HIS A 416 -2.14 -7.99 -18.21
N LEU A 417 -1.28 -8.36 -17.28
CA LEU A 417 -1.27 -7.76 -15.96
C LEU A 417 -1.03 -6.25 -16.08
N ASN A 418 -2.01 -5.48 -15.63
CA ASN A 418 -1.97 -4.02 -15.73
C ASN A 418 -2.63 -3.39 -14.52
N ASN A 419 -1.82 -3.07 -13.54
CA ASN A 419 -2.25 -2.43 -12.30
C ASN A 419 -2.23 -0.91 -12.49
N PHE A 420 -3.34 -0.25 -12.25
CA PHE A 420 -3.50 1.21 -12.39
C PHE A 420 -4.63 1.71 -11.48
N ASP A 421 -4.58 1.34 -10.22
CA ASP A 421 -5.66 1.59 -9.27
C ASP A 421 -5.15 2.03 -7.89
N ILE A 422 -6.04 2.60 -7.10
CA ILE A 422 -5.78 2.79 -5.67
C ILE A 422 -6.03 1.48 -4.96
N ILE A 423 -5.00 0.93 -4.34
CA ILE A 423 -5.02 -0.35 -3.64
C ILE A 423 -4.72 -0.14 -2.16
N SER A 424 -5.37 -0.90 -1.30
CA SER A 424 -4.98 -1.03 0.10
C SER A 424 -3.73 -1.90 0.17
N MET A 425 -2.60 -1.32 0.55
CA MET A 425 -1.33 -2.02 0.66
C MET A 425 -1.22 -2.69 2.04
N PRO A 426 -0.49 -3.83 2.15
CA PRO A 426 -0.15 -4.38 3.47
C PRO A 426 0.60 -3.36 4.30
N ASP A 427 1.60 -2.73 3.67
CA ASP A 427 2.46 -1.73 4.23
C ASP A 427 3.00 -0.85 3.11
N LYS A 428 3.15 0.46 3.32
CA LYS A 428 3.78 1.36 2.34
C LYS A 428 5.30 1.34 2.40
N TRP A 429 5.85 0.66 3.35
CA TRP A 429 7.27 0.55 3.60
C TRP A 429 7.81 -0.82 3.21
N GLU A 430 7.44 -1.85 3.95
CA GLU A 430 8.00 -3.20 3.83
C GLU A 430 7.42 -3.95 2.63
N TYR A 431 6.12 -3.77 2.36
CA TYR A 431 5.40 -4.44 1.26
C TYR A 431 4.72 -3.42 0.33
N PRO A 432 5.48 -2.64 -0.45
CA PRO A 432 4.92 -1.60 -1.33
C PRO A 432 4.41 -2.16 -2.67
N TRP A 433 3.87 -3.35 -2.68
CA TRP A 433 3.22 -4.03 -3.81
C TRP A 433 1.89 -4.64 -3.37
N TYR A 434 1.03 -5.02 -4.33
CA TYR A 434 -0.19 -5.69 -3.89
C TYR A 434 0.11 -7.13 -3.47
N ALA A 435 -0.55 -7.56 -2.38
CA ALA A 435 -0.55 -8.93 -1.91
C ALA A 435 -1.99 -9.40 -1.82
N ALA A 436 -2.35 -10.43 -2.59
CA ALA A 436 -3.75 -10.77 -2.84
C ALA A 436 -4.52 -11.15 -1.58
N TRP A 437 -3.93 -11.97 -0.70
CA TRP A 437 -4.64 -12.39 0.51
C TRP A 437 -4.63 -11.34 1.61
N ASP A 438 -3.58 -10.56 1.76
CA ASP A 438 -3.51 -9.42 2.68
C ASP A 438 -4.61 -8.40 2.38
N LEU A 439 -4.78 -8.06 1.11
CA LEU A 439 -5.84 -7.17 0.67
C LEU A 439 -7.23 -7.72 1.04
N ALA A 440 -7.44 -9.02 0.94
CA ALA A 440 -8.70 -9.65 1.34
C ALA A 440 -8.94 -9.49 2.85
N PHE A 441 -7.93 -9.67 3.70
CA PHE A 441 -8.02 -9.39 5.13
C PHE A 441 -8.29 -7.91 5.42
N HIS A 442 -7.60 -6.99 4.72
CA HIS A 442 -7.81 -5.53 4.88
C HIS A 442 -9.25 -5.11 4.59
N CYS A 443 -9.91 -5.77 3.65
CA CYS A 443 -11.29 -5.43 3.29
C CYS A 443 -12.27 -5.59 4.46
N ILE A 444 -11.98 -6.45 5.43
CA ILE A 444 -12.86 -6.68 6.58
C ILE A 444 -12.90 -5.45 7.52
N PRO A 445 -11.78 -4.97 8.09
CA PRO A 445 -11.80 -3.74 8.88
C PRO A 445 -12.17 -2.51 8.04
N LEU A 446 -11.76 -2.43 6.77
CA LEU A 446 -12.15 -1.33 5.88
C LEU A 446 -13.65 -1.28 5.67
N ALA A 447 -14.37 -2.41 5.66
CA ALA A 447 -15.82 -2.43 5.53
C ALA A 447 -16.53 -1.74 6.71
N LEU A 448 -15.88 -1.63 7.88
CA LEU A 448 -16.44 -0.90 9.02
C LEU A 448 -16.56 0.61 8.76
N VAL A 449 -15.70 1.16 7.93
CA VAL A 449 -15.62 2.60 7.65
C VAL A 449 -15.92 2.96 6.18
N ASP A 450 -15.69 2.04 5.24
CA ASP A 450 -15.88 2.25 3.79
C ASP A 450 -16.19 0.92 3.07
N ALA A 451 -17.39 0.41 3.26
CA ALA A 451 -17.81 -0.86 2.67
C ALA A 451 -17.76 -0.86 1.13
N ASP A 452 -18.02 0.28 0.48
CA ASP A 452 -17.93 0.40 -0.98
C ASP A 452 -16.49 0.24 -1.49
N PHE A 453 -15.51 0.78 -0.78
CA PHE A 453 -14.10 0.60 -1.14
C PHE A 453 -13.69 -0.86 -0.95
N ALA A 454 -14.03 -1.47 0.20
CA ALA A 454 -13.74 -2.87 0.48
C ALA A 454 -14.32 -3.82 -0.59
N LYS A 455 -15.60 -3.66 -0.96
CA LYS A 455 -16.24 -4.43 -2.03
C LYS A 455 -15.53 -4.26 -3.39
N ARG A 456 -15.14 -3.02 -3.71
CA ARG A 456 -14.41 -2.73 -4.96
C ARG A 456 -13.03 -3.37 -4.98
N GLN A 457 -12.30 -3.39 -3.86
CA GLN A 457 -10.99 -4.04 -3.77
C GLN A 457 -11.09 -5.55 -4.01
N LEU A 458 -12.05 -6.25 -3.39
CA LEU A 458 -12.27 -7.68 -3.61
C LEU A 458 -12.62 -7.99 -5.07
N ASN A 459 -13.50 -7.19 -5.67
CA ASN A 459 -13.85 -7.34 -7.08
C ASN A 459 -12.67 -7.01 -8.02
N LEU A 460 -11.81 -6.04 -7.64
CA LEU A 460 -10.66 -5.62 -8.43
C LEU A 460 -9.68 -6.77 -8.62
N MET A 461 -9.31 -7.46 -7.52
CA MET A 461 -8.38 -8.59 -7.58
C MET A 461 -8.86 -9.75 -8.45
N ALA A 462 -10.17 -9.88 -8.64
CA ALA A 462 -10.77 -10.91 -9.47
C ALA A 462 -11.10 -10.44 -10.90
N ARG A 463 -10.52 -9.32 -11.37
CA ARG A 463 -10.64 -8.84 -12.75
C ARG A 463 -9.53 -9.40 -13.63
N GLU A 464 -9.74 -9.35 -14.96
CA GLU A 464 -8.89 -9.92 -16.00
C GLU A 464 -7.45 -9.41 -15.98
N TRP A 465 -7.20 -8.21 -15.47
CA TRP A 465 -5.85 -7.63 -15.37
C TRP A 465 -5.24 -7.69 -13.95
N TYR A 466 -5.87 -8.47 -13.06
CA TYR A 466 -5.37 -8.82 -11.73
C TYR A 466 -5.43 -10.32 -11.47
N MET A 467 -6.27 -11.06 -12.19
CA MET A 467 -6.41 -12.50 -12.12
C MET A 467 -6.06 -13.10 -13.48
N HIS A 468 -5.17 -14.07 -13.49
CA HIS A 468 -4.78 -14.76 -14.73
C HIS A 468 -6.00 -15.41 -15.41
N PRO A 469 -6.06 -15.49 -16.75
CA PRO A 469 -7.19 -16.11 -17.48
C PRO A 469 -7.50 -17.55 -17.09
N ASN A 470 -6.55 -18.31 -16.55
CA ASN A 470 -6.78 -19.68 -16.03
C ASN A 470 -7.50 -19.68 -14.66
N GLY A 471 -7.77 -18.52 -14.06
CA GLY A 471 -8.42 -18.38 -12.77
C GLY A 471 -7.44 -18.21 -11.59
N GLN A 472 -6.14 -18.26 -11.81
CA GLN A 472 -5.17 -18.04 -10.74
C GLN A 472 -5.17 -16.59 -10.29
N LEU A 473 -5.28 -16.38 -8.97
CA LEU A 473 -4.88 -15.14 -8.31
C LEU A 473 -3.41 -15.27 -7.95
N PRO A 474 -2.50 -14.50 -8.56
CA PRO A 474 -1.10 -14.51 -8.16
C PRO A 474 -0.95 -14.09 -6.70
N ALA A 475 0.05 -14.65 -6.02
CA ALA A 475 0.36 -14.25 -4.64
C ALA A 475 0.73 -12.77 -4.56
N TYR A 476 1.53 -12.34 -5.51
CA TYR A 476 1.93 -10.96 -5.78
C TYR A 476 1.65 -10.62 -7.24
N GLU A 477 2.02 -9.45 -7.69
CA GLU A 477 1.73 -8.94 -9.04
C GLU A 477 2.20 -9.82 -10.21
N TRP A 478 3.11 -10.76 -10.02
CA TRP A 478 3.57 -11.70 -11.07
C TRP A 478 4.01 -13.07 -10.54
N GLN A 479 3.71 -13.41 -9.28
CA GLN A 479 4.19 -14.66 -8.71
C GLN A 479 3.23 -15.80 -9.02
N PHE A 480 3.54 -16.57 -10.07
CA PHE A 480 2.75 -17.73 -10.50
C PHE A 480 3.19 -19.05 -9.87
N GLY A 481 4.43 -19.13 -9.35
CA GLY A 481 4.96 -20.32 -8.68
C GLY A 481 4.35 -20.57 -7.30
N ASP A 482 3.99 -19.47 -6.61
CA ASP A 482 3.38 -19.49 -5.29
C ASP A 482 1.92 -19.04 -5.34
N VAL A 483 1.16 -19.50 -4.36
CA VAL A 483 -0.22 -19.07 -4.16
C VAL A 483 -0.45 -18.73 -2.70
N ASN A 484 -1.26 -17.70 -2.48
CA ASN A 484 -1.74 -17.37 -1.16
C ASN A 484 -2.96 -18.22 -0.79
N PRO A 485 -3.24 -18.41 0.50
CA PRO A 485 -4.47 -19.06 0.96
C PRO A 485 -5.71 -18.41 0.32
N PRO A 486 -6.72 -19.21 -0.08
CA PRO A 486 -7.90 -18.72 -0.80
C PRO A 486 -8.93 -18.10 0.15
N VAL A 487 -8.59 -16.96 0.77
CA VAL A 487 -9.42 -16.28 1.79
C VAL A 487 -10.44 -15.30 1.21
N HIS A 488 -10.45 -15.08 -0.11
CA HIS A 488 -11.31 -14.08 -0.75
C HIS A 488 -12.82 -14.34 -0.56
N ALA A 489 -13.25 -15.61 -0.59
CA ALA A 489 -14.65 -15.96 -0.37
C ALA A 489 -15.10 -15.60 1.05
N TRP A 490 -14.27 -15.94 2.04
CA TRP A 490 -14.51 -15.56 3.44
C TRP A 490 -14.55 -14.04 3.62
N ALA A 491 -13.59 -13.33 3.06
CA ALA A 491 -13.57 -11.87 3.12
C ALA A 491 -14.81 -11.24 2.45
N ALA A 492 -15.21 -11.74 1.28
CA ALA A 492 -16.40 -11.29 0.58
C ALA A 492 -17.67 -11.49 1.42
N TRP A 493 -17.81 -12.68 2.04
CA TRP A 493 -18.92 -12.95 2.94
C TRP A 493 -18.91 -12.01 4.16
N ARG A 494 -17.76 -11.80 4.81
CA ARG A 494 -17.64 -10.91 5.97
C ARG A 494 -17.98 -9.47 5.61
N VAL A 495 -17.47 -8.96 4.49
CA VAL A 495 -17.76 -7.61 3.99
C VAL A 495 -19.24 -7.46 3.67
N TYR A 496 -19.86 -8.44 3.01
CA TYR A 496 -21.30 -8.47 2.73
C TYR A 496 -22.13 -8.37 4.03
N LYS A 497 -21.78 -9.15 5.06
CA LYS A 497 -22.52 -9.15 6.34
C LYS A 497 -22.32 -7.86 7.13
N ILE A 498 -21.12 -7.28 7.10
CA ILE A 498 -20.82 -6.00 7.75
C ILE A 498 -21.65 -4.88 7.09
N ASP A 499 -21.61 -4.80 5.78
CA ASP A 499 -22.35 -3.79 5.01
C ASP A 499 -23.88 -3.94 5.22
N ALA A 500 -24.41 -5.16 5.13
CA ALA A 500 -25.82 -5.42 5.38
C ALA A 500 -26.26 -5.01 6.79
N LYS A 501 -25.41 -5.23 7.80
CA LYS A 501 -25.68 -4.81 9.18
C LYS A 501 -25.69 -3.29 9.34
N GLN A 502 -24.79 -2.59 8.64
CA GLN A 502 -24.66 -1.13 8.71
C GLN A 502 -25.75 -0.41 7.92
N SER A 503 -25.97 -0.84 6.68
CA SER A 503 -26.94 -0.22 5.76
C SER A 503 -28.40 -0.64 6.01
N GLY A 504 -28.60 -1.79 6.66
CA GLY A 504 -29.91 -2.44 6.79
C GLY A 504 -30.38 -3.14 5.51
N VAL A 505 -29.61 -3.12 4.43
CA VAL A 505 -29.96 -3.71 3.13
C VAL A 505 -28.80 -4.56 2.61
N PRO A 506 -28.97 -5.88 2.43
CA PRO A 506 -27.94 -6.74 1.86
C PRO A 506 -27.63 -6.37 0.40
N ASP A 507 -26.35 -6.18 0.06
CA ASP A 507 -25.88 -5.94 -1.30
C ASP A 507 -25.71 -7.26 -2.07
N ARG A 508 -26.83 -7.82 -2.49
CA ARG A 508 -26.84 -9.06 -3.25
C ARG A 508 -26.08 -8.98 -4.56
N TYR A 509 -26.12 -7.82 -5.24
CA TYR A 509 -25.38 -7.64 -6.49
C TYR A 509 -23.88 -7.84 -6.30
N PHE A 510 -23.33 -7.28 -5.22
CA PHE A 510 -21.93 -7.51 -4.88
C PHE A 510 -21.66 -9.00 -4.62
N LEU A 511 -22.49 -9.66 -3.79
CA LEU A 511 -22.28 -11.06 -3.41
C LEU A 511 -22.32 -11.99 -4.65
N GLU A 512 -23.28 -11.79 -5.53
CA GLU A 512 -23.43 -12.55 -6.76
C GLU A 512 -22.29 -12.29 -7.74
N SER A 513 -21.89 -11.02 -7.92
CA SER A 513 -20.78 -10.62 -8.79
C SER A 513 -19.45 -11.25 -8.37
N ILE A 514 -19.11 -11.17 -7.08
CA ILE A 514 -17.85 -11.76 -6.59
C ILE A 514 -17.90 -13.30 -6.60
N PHE A 515 -19.05 -13.90 -6.32
CA PHE A 515 -19.24 -15.34 -6.38
C PHE A 515 -18.90 -15.92 -7.77
N HIS A 516 -19.42 -15.31 -8.83
CA HIS A 516 -19.13 -15.74 -10.20
C HIS A 516 -17.63 -15.65 -10.55
N LYS A 517 -16.95 -14.64 -10.07
CA LYS A 517 -15.50 -14.50 -10.27
C LYS A 517 -14.72 -15.55 -9.48
N LEU A 518 -15.11 -15.80 -8.24
CA LEU A 518 -14.48 -16.81 -7.39
C LEU A 518 -14.71 -18.24 -7.88
N LEU A 519 -15.76 -18.51 -8.67
CA LEU A 519 -15.94 -19.82 -9.33
C LEU A 519 -14.76 -20.15 -10.27
N LEU A 520 -14.21 -19.15 -10.99
CA LEU A 520 -13.06 -19.34 -11.86
C LEU A 520 -11.81 -19.67 -11.02
N ASN A 521 -11.59 -18.92 -9.93
CA ASN A 521 -10.48 -19.17 -9.02
C ASN A 521 -10.62 -20.52 -8.31
N PHE A 522 -11.82 -20.90 -7.86
CA PHE A 522 -12.08 -22.21 -7.27
C PHE A 522 -11.78 -23.35 -8.23
N THR A 523 -12.14 -23.20 -9.51
CA THR A 523 -11.85 -24.20 -10.53
C THR A 523 -10.35 -24.37 -10.75
N TRP A 524 -9.59 -23.27 -10.76
CA TRP A 524 -8.13 -23.33 -10.82
C TRP A 524 -7.56 -24.12 -9.62
N TRP A 525 -8.01 -23.85 -8.40
CA TRP A 525 -7.59 -24.56 -7.21
C TRP A 525 -7.90 -26.05 -7.26
N VAL A 526 -9.11 -26.43 -7.66
CA VAL A 526 -9.52 -27.84 -7.77
C VAL A 526 -8.64 -28.59 -8.79
N ASN A 527 -8.12 -27.89 -9.79
CA ASN A 527 -7.21 -28.50 -10.79
C ASN A 527 -5.77 -28.62 -10.28
N LYS A 528 -5.41 -27.99 -9.16
CA LYS A 528 -4.12 -28.15 -8.46
C LYS A 528 -4.14 -29.31 -7.46
N LYS A 529 -4.77 -30.41 -7.81
CA LYS A 529 -4.73 -31.64 -7.00
C LYS A 529 -3.36 -32.31 -7.07
N ASP A 530 -3.16 -33.24 -6.15
CA ASP A 530 -2.03 -34.19 -6.23
C ASP A 530 -1.99 -34.90 -7.59
N GLU A 531 -0.82 -35.43 -7.94
CA GLU A 531 -0.60 -36.18 -9.20
C GLU A 531 -1.51 -37.39 -9.36
N GLU A 532 -1.98 -37.96 -8.24
CA GLU A 532 -2.84 -39.13 -8.23
C GLU A 532 -4.35 -38.80 -8.20
N GLY A 533 -4.72 -37.52 -8.08
CA GLY A 533 -6.11 -37.07 -8.07
C GLY A 533 -6.90 -37.50 -6.83
N LYS A 534 -6.26 -37.69 -5.69
CA LYS A 534 -6.84 -38.17 -4.42
C LYS A 534 -7.58 -37.10 -3.59
N ASN A 535 -7.67 -35.87 -4.06
CA ASN A 535 -8.23 -34.69 -3.36
C ASN A 535 -7.38 -34.20 -2.16
N VAL A 536 -6.09 -34.40 -2.22
CA VAL A 536 -5.07 -33.77 -1.42
C VAL A 536 -4.50 -32.62 -2.27
N PHE A 537 -4.09 -31.53 -1.68
CA PHE A 537 -3.67 -30.35 -2.41
C PHE A 537 -2.24 -29.96 -2.05
N GLN A 538 -1.54 -29.47 -3.07
CA GLN A 538 -0.21 -28.90 -2.96
C GLN A 538 -0.36 -27.41 -3.31
N GLY A 539 0.07 -26.53 -2.43
CA GLY A 539 -0.07 -25.10 -2.63
C GLY A 539 1.27 -24.34 -2.61
N GLY A 540 2.38 -25.05 -2.41
CA GLY A 540 3.68 -24.40 -2.25
C GLY A 540 3.74 -23.60 -0.94
N PHE A 541 4.04 -22.32 -1.04
CA PHE A 541 4.29 -21.42 0.09
C PHE A 541 3.12 -21.32 1.09
N LEU A 542 1.93 -20.95 0.67
CA LEU A 542 0.71 -20.77 1.48
C LEU A 542 0.90 -19.90 2.76
N GLY A 543 1.85 -18.96 2.75
CA GLY A 543 2.18 -18.13 3.89
C GLY A 543 2.90 -18.82 5.04
N LEU A 544 3.33 -20.08 4.88
CA LEU A 544 3.93 -20.93 5.92
C LEU A 544 5.18 -21.68 5.42
N ASP A 545 5.96 -21.07 4.56
CA ASP A 545 7.14 -21.67 3.90
C ASP A 545 8.23 -22.11 4.87
N ASN A 546 8.47 -21.34 5.92
CA ASN A 546 9.54 -21.52 6.89
C ASN A 546 9.15 -22.40 8.10
N ILE A 547 7.96 -23.00 8.13
CA ILE A 547 7.48 -23.84 9.24
C ILE A 547 7.73 -25.34 9.01
N SER A 548 8.15 -25.74 7.81
CA SER A 548 8.44 -27.13 7.43
C SER A 548 9.94 -27.43 7.44
N VAL A 549 10.29 -28.69 7.17
CA VAL A 549 11.69 -29.14 6.99
C VAL A 549 12.23 -28.79 5.59
N PHE A 550 11.37 -28.34 4.69
CA PHE A 550 11.70 -27.93 3.33
C PHE A 550 11.19 -26.52 3.06
N ASP A 551 11.90 -25.81 2.19
CA ASP A 551 11.38 -24.60 1.54
C ASP A 551 10.29 -25.05 0.55
N ARG A 552 9.03 -24.75 0.88
CA ARG A 552 7.84 -25.20 0.14
C ARG A 552 7.63 -24.43 -1.17
N SER A 553 8.33 -23.31 -1.35
CA SER A 553 8.32 -22.50 -2.58
C SER A 553 9.22 -23.07 -3.67
N LYS A 554 10.09 -24.02 -3.34
CA LYS A 554 11.10 -24.60 -4.23
C LYS A 554 10.86 -26.06 -4.50
N PRO A 555 11.39 -26.61 -5.63
CA PRO A 555 11.42 -28.05 -5.85
C PRO A 555 12.09 -28.77 -4.69
N LEU A 556 11.52 -29.91 -4.26
CA LEU A 556 12.04 -30.67 -3.13
C LEU A 556 13.44 -31.21 -3.44
N PRO A 557 14.42 -31.03 -2.55
CA PRO A 557 15.79 -31.53 -2.76
C PRO A 557 15.85 -33.05 -2.81
N THR A 558 14.83 -33.74 -2.31
CA THR A 558 14.68 -35.21 -2.34
C THR A 558 14.07 -35.71 -3.64
N GLY A 559 13.57 -34.84 -4.50
CA GLY A 559 12.63 -35.20 -5.55
C GLY A 559 11.27 -35.64 -4.98
N GLY A 560 10.35 -36.04 -5.84
CA GLY A 560 8.99 -36.41 -5.43
C GLY A 560 8.10 -35.24 -5.14
N HIS A 561 7.07 -35.41 -4.32
CA HIS A 561 6.09 -34.35 -3.99
C HIS A 561 5.68 -34.39 -2.52
N LEU A 562 5.04 -33.30 -2.07
CA LEU A 562 4.58 -33.13 -0.71
C LEU A 562 3.06 -32.94 -0.69
N ASP A 563 2.35 -33.86 -0.05
CA ASP A 563 0.94 -33.70 0.29
C ASP A 563 0.84 -32.80 1.51
N GLN A 564 0.23 -31.61 1.32
CA GLN A 564 0.19 -30.56 2.33
C GLN A 564 -1.07 -30.60 3.18
N SER A 565 -0.91 -30.63 4.48
CA SER A 565 -2.00 -30.60 5.44
C SER A 565 -2.74 -29.25 5.40
N ASP A 566 -2.01 -28.13 5.39
CA ASP A 566 -2.59 -26.81 5.29
C ASP A 566 -3.19 -26.53 3.90
N GLY A 567 -2.52 -26.87 2.81
CA GLY A 567 -3.04 -26.72 1.46
C GLY A 567 -4.39 -27.42 1.27
N THR A 568 -4.51 -28.65 1.79
CA THR A 568 -5.75 -29.42 1.78
C THR A 568 -6.81 -28.80 2.67
N ALA A 569 -6.43 -28.31 3.86
CA ALA A 569 -7.32 -27.62 4.78
C ALA A 569 -7.88 -26.33 4.20
N TRP A 570 -7.03 -25.51 3.55
CA TRP A 570 -7.47 -24.30 2.87
C TRP A 570 -8.49 -24.56 1.76
N MET A 571 -8.37 -25.68 1.05
CA MET A 571 -9.39 -26.07 0.08
C MET A 571 -10.69 -26.51 0.74
N GLY A 572 -10.64 -27.20 1.87
CA GLY A 572 -11.82 -27.52 2.68
C GLY A 572 -12.53 -26.25 3.15
N PHE A 573 -11.77 -25.29 3.65
CA PHE A 573 -12.27 -23.97 4.04
C PHE A 573 -12.91 -23.21 2.87
N TYR A 574 -12.24 -23.17 1.71
CA TYR A 574 -12.77 -22.50 0.52
C TYR A 574 -14.09 -23.12 0.05
N CYS A 575 -14.20 -24.45 0.09
CA CYS A 575 -15.47 -25.13 -0.21
C CYS A 575 -16.60 -24.67 0.70
N LEU A 576 -16.35 -24.56 2.00
CA LEU A 576 -17.37 -24.13 2.98
C LEU A 576 -17.78 -22.67 2.80
N GLU A 577 -16.84 -21.77 2.53
CA GLU A 577 -17.15 -20.37 2.29
C GLU A 577 -17.94 -20.17 0.98
N MET A 578 -17.58 -20.89 -0.09
CA MET A 578 -18.36 -20.87 -1.33
C MET A 578 -19.74 -21.51 -1.17
N LEU A 579 -19.85 -22.59 -0.38
CA LEU A 579 -21.13 -23.19 -0.01
C LEU A 579 -22.04 -22.16 0.68
N LYS A 580 -21.52 -21.45 1.66
CA LYS A 580 -22.27 -20.43 2.43
C LYS A 580 -22.81 -19.32 1.53
N ILE A 581 -21.95 -18.79 0.63
CA ILE A 581 -22.38 -17.78 -0.33
C ILE A 581 -23.46 -18.35 -1.27
N ALA A 582 -23.27 -19.57 -1.79
CA ALA A 582 -24.26 -20.20 -2.67
C ALA A 582 -25.61 -20.40 -1.99
N LEU A 583 -25.63 -20.82 -0.73
CA LEU A 583 -26.87 -20.97 0.06
C LEU A 583 -27.58 -19.64 0.29
N GLU A 584 -26.85 -18.56 0.57
CA GLU A 584 -27.45 -17.22 0.69
C GLU A 584 -28.08 -16.76 -0.63
N LEU A 585 -27.40 -17.01 -1.76
CA LEU A 585 -27.90 -16.69 -3.08
C LEU A 585 -29.10 -17.57 -3.47
N ALA A 586 -29.14 -18.83 -3.02
CA ALA A 586 -30.22 -19.76 -3.27
C ALA A 586 -31.54 -19.34 -2.63
N LYS A 587 -31.55 -18.54 -1.57
CA LYS A 587 -32.78 -17.98 -0.95
C LYS A 587 -33.69 -17.27 -1.94
N GLU A 588 -33.11 -16.67 -2.99
CA GLU A 588 -33.85 -15.95 -4.01
C GLU A 588 -33.80 -16.60 -5.39
N ASN A 589 -32.77 -17.40 -5.68
CA ASN A 589 -32.59 -18.07 -6.96
C ASN A 589 -32.13 -19.52 -6.78
N PRO A 590 -33.03 -20.51 -6.98
CA PRO A 590 -32.74 -21.93 -6.77
C PRO A 590 -31.65 -22.49 -7.69
N VAL A 591 -31.21 -21.78 -8.73
CA VAL A 591 -30.08 -22.18 -9.57
C VAL A 591 -28.78 -22.38 -8.75
N TYR A 592 -28.64 -21.71 -7.63
CA TYR A 592 -27.48 -21.83 -6.75
C TYR A 592 -27.51 -23.08 -5.84
N GLU A 593 -28.63 -23.82 -5.73
CA GLU A 593 -28.72 -25.05 -4.94
C GLU A 593 -27.80 -26.15 -5.46
N ASP A 594 -27.78 -26.35 -6.79
CA ASP A 594 -26.85 -27.33 -7.42
C ASP A 594 -25.38 -26.97 -7.17
N THR A 595 -25.06 -25.67 -7.21
CA THR A 595 -23.71 -25.20 -6.95
C THR A 595 -23.33 -25.36 -5.47
N ALA A 596 -24.27 -25.12 -4.55
CA ALA A 596 -24.10 -25.37 -3.12
C ALA A 596 -23.82 -26.86 -2.86
N SER A 597 -24.62 -27.75 -3.45
CA SER A 597 -24.42 -29.20 -3.36
C SER A 597 -23.04 -29.63 -3.85
N LYS A 598 -22.54 -29.05 -4.95
CA LYS A 598 -21.21 -29.31 -5.48
C LYS A 598 -20.10 -28.95 -4.47
N PHE A 599 -20.17 -27.80 -3.82
CA PHE A 599 -19.17 -27.40 -2.81
C PHE A 599 -19.20 -28.30 -1.59
N PHE A 600 -20.40 -28.70 -1.13
CA PHE A 600 -20.53 -29.64 -0.03
C PHE A 600 -19.95 -31.02 -0.36
N GLU A 601 -20.20 -31.56 -1.55
CA GLU A 601 -19.58 -32.81 -2.00
C GLU A 601 -18.05 -32.72 -2.08
N HIS A 602 -17.49 -31.61 -2.60
CA HIS A 602 -16.06 -31.40 -2.61
C HIS A 602 -15.47 -31.38 -1.21
N PHE A 603 -16.12 -30.67 -0.28
CA PHE A 603 -15.72 -30.63 1.12
C PHE A 603 -15.68 -32.03 1.72
N LEU A 604 -16.73 -32.85 1.54
CA LEU A 604 -16.79 -34.24 2.06
C LEU A 604 -15.66 -35.10 1.49
N ARG A 605 -15.30 -34.93 0.22
CA ARG A 605 -14.20 -35.66 -0.41
C ARG A 605 -12.83 -35.25 0.16
N ILE A 606 -12.63 -33.96 0.39
CA ILE A 606 -11.41 -33.42 1.00
C ILE A 606 -11.29 -33.91 2.44
N ALA A 607 -12.35 -33.80 3.25
CA ALA A 607 -12.34 -34.28 4.63
C ALA A 607 -12.07 -35.81 4.71
N GLY A 608 -12.65 -36.58 3.80
CA GLY A 608 -12.37 -38.02 3.68
C GLY A 608 -10.93 -38.34 3.26
N ALA A 609 -10.33 -37.54 2.37
CA ALA A 609 -8.94 -37.68 1.99
C ALA A 609 -7.99 -37.39 3.15
N MET A 610 -8.23 -36.30 3.88
CA MET A 610 -7.41 -35.88 5.04
C MET A 610 -7.38 -36.97 6.15
N THR A 611 -8.50 -37.65 6.37
CA THR A 611 -8.67 -38.62 7.45
C THR A 611 -8.47 -40.09 7.01
N GLY A 612 -8.14 -40.32 5.74
CA GLY A 612 -7.91 -41.69 5.21
C GLY A 612 -9.19 -42.55 5.08
N LEU A 613 -10.38 -41.94 5.18
CA LEU A 613 -11.67 -42.65 5.09
C LEU A 613 -11.94 -43.27 3.69
N HIS A 614 -11.35 -42.70 2.65
CA HIS A 614 -11.48 -43.19 1.27
C HIS A 614 -10.32 -44.10 0.86
N ARG A 615 -10.30 -45.31 1.33
CA ARG A 615 -9.44 -46.46 1.05
C ARG A 615 -8.41 -46.31 -0.09
N ARG A 616 -7.13 -46.38 0.23
CA ARG A 616 -5.88 -46.45 -0.55
C ARG A 616 -5.06 -45.13 -0.56
N GLY A 617 -5.44 -44.17 0.22
CA GLY A 617 -4.65 -42.99 0.39
C GLY A 617 -3.86 -43.03 1.69
N ILE A 618 -2.84 -42.22 1.74
CA ILE A 618 -2.12 -41.91 2.94
C ILE A 618 -3.00 -40.92 3.69
N SER A 619 -3.23 -41.18 4.99
CA SER A 619 -3.90 -40.24 5.87
C SER A 619 -2.94 -39.11 6.26
N LEU A 620 -3.37 -37.88 6.16
CA LEU A 620 -2.64 -36.74 6.78
C LEU A 620 -2.81 -36.74 8.31
N TRP A 621 -3.83 -37.46 8.82
CA TRP A 621 -4.09 -37.60 10.24
C TRP A 621 -3.28 -38.75 10.82
N ASP A 622 -2.60 -38.51 11.93
CA ASP A 622 -1.88 -39.49 12.72
C ASP A 622 -2.70 -39.83 13.97
N ASP A 623 -3.20 -41.09 14.05
CA ASP A 623 -4.04 -41.55 15.15
C ASP A 623 -3.30 -41.61 16.49
N GLN A 624 -1.97 -41.85 16.48
CA GLN A 624 -1.18 -41.94 17.68
C GLN A 624 -0.95 -40.55 18.28
N ASP A 625 -0.63 -39.58 17.45
CA ASP A 625 -0.31 -38.23 17.90
C ASP A 625 -1.56 -37.34 18.00
N GLY A 626 -2.69 -37.73 17.39
CA GLY A 626 -3.89 -36.92 17.33
C GLY A 626 -3.65 -35.61 16.60
N PHE A 627 -2.91 -35.65 15.51
CA PHE A 627 -2.45 -34.43 14.82
C PHE A 627 -2.36 -34.64 13.30
N PHE A 628 -2.48 -33.56 12.51
CA PHE A 628 -2.28 -33.59 11.07
C PHE A 628 -0.82 -33.31 10.72
N TYR A 629 -0.29 -34.00 9.73
CA TYR A 629 1.07 -33.85 9.23
C TYR A 629 1.10 -33.78 7.71
N ASP A 630 2.07 -33.07 7.17
CA ASP A 630 2.44 -33.19 5.77
C ASP A 630 3.03 -34.56 5.49
N VAL A 631 2.87 -35.06 4.26
CA VAL A 631 3.35 -36.37 3.85
C VAL A 631 4.24 -36.25 2.62
N LEU A 632 5.49 -36.67 2.75
CA LEU A 632 6.48 -36.68 1.67
C LEU A 632 6.40 -37.99 0.89
N HIS A 633 6.23 -37.89 -0.41
CA HIS A 633 6.34 -38.96 -1.38
C HIS A 633 7.69 -38.89 -2.08
N LEU A 634 8.49 -39.95 -1.94
CA LEU A 634 9.79 -40.06 -2.59
C LEU A 634 9.66 -40.73 -3.96
N PRO A 635 10.62 -40.55 -4.88
CA PRO A 635 10.61 -41.18 -6.21
C PRO A 635 10.66 -42.70 -6.20
N ASP A 636 11.04 -43.33 -5.08
CA ASP A 636 11.10 -44.77 -4.88
C ASP A 636 9.83 -45.36 -4.24
N ASP A 637 8.69 -44.66 -4.35
CA ASP A 637 7.39 -44.99 -3.76
C ASP A 637 7.37 -45.06 -2.24
N LYS A 638 8.41 -44.59 -1.57
CA LYS A 638 8.38 -44.43 -0.11
C LYS A 638 7.60 -43.21 0.29
N VAL A 639 6.85 -43.36 1.37
CA VAL A 639 5.99 -42.36 1.93
C VAL A 639 6.38 -42.07 3.37
N ILE A 640 6.62 -40.83 3.70
CA ILE A 640 7.15 -40.41 5.00
C ILE A 640 6.27 -39.29 5.57
N PRO A 641 5.51 -39.54 6.67
CA PRO A 641 4.88 -38.47 7.41
C PRO A 641 5.94 -37.55 8.02
N LEU A 642 5.84 -36.24 7.75
CA LEU A 642 6.73 -35.23 8.34
C LEU A 642 6.17 -34.78 9.68
N LYS A 643 6.57 -35.50 10.75
CA LYS A 643 6.04 -35.27 12.11
C LYS A 643 6.58 -34.02 12.77
N VAL A 644 6.32 -32.85 12.15
CA VAL A 644 6.60 -31.54 12.69
C VAL A 644 5.32 -30.96 13.27
N ARG A 645 5.24 -30.84 14.59
CA ARG A 645 4.10 -30.20 15.26
C ARG A 645 4.21 -28.69 15.14
N SER A 646 3.52 -28.14 14.15
CA SER A 646 3.51 -26.73 13.83
C SER A 646 2.08 -26.26 13.54
N LEU A 647 1.92 -24.96 13.24
CA LEU A 647 0.65 -24.37 12.83
C LEU A 647 0.05 -25.05 11.58
N VAL A 648 0.88 -25.59 10.68
CA VAL A 648 0.45 -26.33 9.49
C VAL A 648 -0.56 -27.44 9.84
N GLY A 649 -0.27 -28.23 10.89
CA GLY A 649 -1.16 -29.30 11.35
C GLY A 649 -2.40 -28.84 12.12
N LEU A 650 -2.52 -27.55 12.43
CA LEU A 650 -3.72 -26.95 13.04
C LEU A 650 -4.65 -26.29 12.01
N MET A 651 -4.18 -26.04 10.78
CA MET A 651 -4.98 -25.43 9.73
C MET A 651 -6.31 -26.15 9.45
N PRO A 652 -6.42 -27.49 9.54
CA PRO A 652 -7.70 -28.18 9.36
C PRO A 652 -8.83 -27.69 10.28
N LEU A 653 -8.52 -27.07 11.42
CA LEU A 653 -9.50 -26.46 12.31
C LEU A 653 -10.20 -25.24 11.70
N LEU A 654 -9.65 -24.62 10.65
CA LEU A 654 -10.30 -23.51 9.92
C LEU A 654 -11.44 -23.98 9.02
N ALA A 655 -11.42 -25.25 8.60
CA ALA A 655 -12.46 -25.85 7.74
C ALA A 655 -13.71 -26.22 8.56
N VAL A 656 -14.28 -25.23 9.22
CA VAL A 656 -15.50 -25.36 10.05
C VAL A 656 -16.46 -24.21 9.68
N GLU A 657 -17.72 -24.55 9.49
CA GLU A 657 -18.77 -23.55 9.22
C GLU A 657 -20.05 -23.86 9.97
N THR A 658 -20.76 -22.79 10.35
CA THR A 658 -22.09 -22.88 10.93
C THR A 658 -23.13 -22.50 9.89
N LEU A 659 -24.12 -23.34 9.72
CA LEU A 659 -25.27 -23.05 8.87
C LEU A 659 -26.41 -22.54 9.75
N GLU A 660 -26.97 -21.39 9.39
CA GLU A 660 -28.13 -20.84 10.07
C GLU A 660 -29.38 -21.74 9.80
N PRO A 661 -30.30 -21.90 10.76
CA PRO A 661 -31.46 -22.77 10.58
C PRO A 661 -32.35 -22.42 9.39
N ASP A 662 -32.37 -21.16 8.97
CA ASP A 662 -33.13 -20.68 7.82
C ASP A 662 -32.47 -21.02 6.46
N LEU A 663 -31.27 -21.59 6.49
CA LEU A 663 -30.55 -22.10 5.31
C LEU A 663 -30.74 -23.60 5.11
N LEU A 664 -31.27 -24.31 6.10
CA LEU A 664 -31.55 -25.74 6.08
C LEU A 664 -33.01 -26.02 5.77
#